data_f9901689015982a0d0fc3d48e7cfba72
#
_entry.id   f9901689015982a0d0fc3d48e7cfba72
#
_cell.length_a   1.000
_cell.length_b   1.000
_cell.length_c   1.000
_cell.angle_alpha   90.00
_cell.angle_beta   90.00
_cell.angle_gamma   90.00
#
_symmetry.space_group_name_H-M   'P 1'
#
loop_
_entity.id
_entity.type
_entity.pdbx_description
1 polymer ?
#
loop_
_entity_poly.entity_id
_entity_poly.type
_entity_poly.pdbx_seq_one_letter_code
_entity_poly.pdbx_strand_id
1 'polypeptide(L)'
;MKNNWAAWSIKHKQIIYFFMFLCLVMGIYSYNSLGRSEDPSFTIKQMVVSAAWPGATAKEVEEHLTDKIEKQLQTVPNIDRITSYSRPGTAVINVYLQDTVPVKEIKQRWLELRNIVNDGKGDLPGGALGPFFNDRFDDVYGNIYAVTSDSFSYEEMRVVAENIKDKFFQIPDVKKVELVGVQPEKIYIQMSNAKLAQLGIPIDTLASTIQAETAVTPSGMAESDSTNTYLRLTGSPDTLANISNIPIQANDRTFRLGDIAEIKRGYAEPAEPKMYFNGQPAVGIAISMEDGGNNIKLGANLDQAVQQIQQELPLGFELGQVANQPQVVKNAIGEFTDSLLEAILIVLAVSLLSLGRRCGYVISVCIPLVLLGTFIGMYAMNIDLHKVSLGALIISLGMLVDDAIVVVELMEVKMSEGWERTKAASYAFETCAMPLLTGTLITCTGFMPIFFAKSSAAEFASSLFPVISTALLLSWVISATVAPVLGHAWIKPKQLINENDVYNTAFYKKFRSVLSWSMLHQKIVILSTVSIFIGSLLLVPLIKQEFFPASVRPELLVELNLPEGSSIKATDEAALKLTNMLKDNPDVESIGSYVGKSAPRFVLVMDPVQPRNNYAQLVVVAKDIDARKRLEPQIRELVAANLPNVVSYSRSIPLGPPAAYPVMLRVTGPDDNIVKEYAQKVRTVMAQNPAVTMTRFDWMEQNGAAKLTIDNDKLRQMGLSRKEVATALQAEISGYTVAQYLEGDQAIDMVFRLQPVDRSTVTELETLTIPTSAGAVPLSQVARLSYESENGMIWRRNLLPTITVCGGIGEGVTGNDITQQVYDDLAELRQNLPNGVTIEIGGSLEDSAKTLGYLLEPVPVMLLLMMILLMLQLKDIRKLFIILCTAPLGVTGVMLGLIIFNAPLGFMAELGILALTGIIIRNSVVLIDQIDLHLQADKSPWESVLESAIVRFRPIMLAALTTILGLIPMFTSPFWNSMAVAIACGLSAATLLTLIVLPVIYAAVFKIKPE
;
A
#
# COMPACT_ATOMS: atom_id res chain seq x y z
N MET A 1 -12.30 37.79 37.33
CA MET A 1 -11.23 38.42 36.53
C MET A 1 -9.85 37.76 36.61
N LYS A 2 -9.51 36.89 37.57
CA LYS A 2 -8.16 36.36 37.74
C LYS A 2 -7.69 35.38 36.63
N ASN A 3 -8.57 34.80 35.83
CA ASN A 3 -8.25 33.78 34.81
C ASN A 3 -8.79 34.09 33.40
N ASN A 4 -9.01 35.37 33.05
CA ASN A 4 -9.49 35.71 31.72
C ASN A 4 -8.31 35.94 30.75
N TRP A 5 -8.09 34.97 29.85
CA TRP A 5 -6.98 34.97 28.87
C TRP A 5 -7.10 36.12 27.86
N ALA A 6 -8.31 36.49 27.47
CA ALA A 6 -8.52 37.60 26.52
C ALA A 6 -8.10 38.96 27.16
N ALA A 7 -8.52 39.22 28.41
CA ALA A 7 -8.09 40.42 29.12
C ALA A 7 -6.58 40.46 29.39
N TRP A 8 -6.01 39.31 29.77
CA TRP A 8 -4.57 39.16 29.95
C TRP A 8 -3.79 39.43 28.66
N SER A 9 -4.23 38.86 27.54
CA SER A 9 -3.59 39.01 26.23
C SER A 9 -3.62 40.45 25.73
N ILE A 10 -4.74 41.16 25.93
CA ILE A 10 -4.87 42.57 25.57
C ILE A 10 -3.92 43.42 26.41
N LYS A 11 -3.79 43.12 27.73
CA LYS A 11 -2.88 43.81 28.62
C LYS A 11 -1.41 43.58 28.23
N HIS A 12 -1.07 42.39 27.80
CA HIS A 12 0.28 41.98 27.43
C HIS A 12 0.45 41.78 25.90
N LYS A 13 -0.14 42.65 25.12
CA LYS A 13 -0.18 42.55 23.64
C LYS A 13 1.19 42.37 22.98
N GLN A 14 2.26 42.94 23.60
CA GLN A 14 3.63 42.76 23.05
C GLN A 14 4.12 41.33 23.14
N ILE A 15 3.75 40.60 24.19
CA ILE A 15 4.06 39.17 24.34
C ILE A 15 3.33 38.40 23.25
N ILE A 16 2.05 38.70 22.98
CA ILE A 16 1.28 38.05 21.95
C ILE A 16 1.88 38.30 20.57
N TYR A 17 2.25 39.52 20.22
CA TYR A 17 2.94 39.82 18.97
C TYR A 17 4.28 39.09 18.83
N PHE A 18 5.04 38.96 19.94
CA PHE A 18 6.27 38.18 19.95
C PHE A 18 6.00 36.68 19.66
N PHE A 19 4.97 36.08 20.28
CA PHE A 19 4.59 34.72 20.01
C PHE A 19 4.07 34.51 18.57
N MET A 20 3.34 35.47 18.00
CA MET A 20 2.93 35.44 16.59
C MET A 20 4.17 35.43 15.69
N PHE A 21 5.16 36.30 15.96
CA PHE A 21 6.39 36.32 15.19
C PHE A 21 7.21 35.03 15.36
N LEU A 22 7.32 34.51 16.58
CA LEU A 22 7.99 33.24 16.83
C LEU A 22 7.32 32.09 16.12
N CYS A 23 5.99 32.01 16.15
CA CYS A 23 5.20 31.02 15.43
C CYS A 23 5.42 31.11 13.92
N LEU A 24 5.51 32.31 13.35
CA LEU A 24 5.82 32.54 11.94
C LEU A 24 7.21 31.98 11.58
N VAL A 25 8.25 32.35 12.34
CA VAL A 25 9.63 31.92 12.05
C VAL A 25 9.79 30.41 12.24
N MET A 26 9.32 29.87 13.38
CA MET A 26 9.42 28.44 13.67
C MET A 26 8.53 27.61 12.76
N GLY A 27 7.35 28.11 12.38
CA GLY A 27 6.45 27.41 11.45
C GLY A 27 7.05 27.28 10.06
N ILE A 28 7.68 28.33 9.52
CA ILE A 28 8.38 28.28 8.24
C ILE A 28 9.59 27.34 8.33
N TYR A 29 10.36 27.41 9.41
CA TYR A 29 11.47 26.48 9.65
C TYR A 29 10.99 25.03 9.66
N SER A 30 9.94 24.73 10.42
CA SER A 30 9.37 23.39 10.52
C SER A 30 8.87 22.88 9.16
N TYR A 31 8.14 23.71 8.39
CA TYR A 31 7.67 23.35 7.04
C TYR A 31 8.81 22.96 6.11
N ASN A 32 9.94 23.66 6.17
CA ASN A 32 11.11 23.38 5.33
C ASN A 32 11.91 22.15 5.82
N SER A 33 11.79 21.80 7.10
CA SER A 33 12.52 20.69 7.73
C SER A 33 11.73 19.38 7.76
N LEU A 34 10.41 19.41 7.48
CA LEU A 34 9.58 18.22 7.41
C LEU A 34 9.98 17.32 6.22
N GLY A 35 9.99 16.01 6.44
CA GLY A 35 10.11 15.00 5.40
C GLY A 35 8.99 15.14 4.37
N ARG A 36 9.23 14.65 3.17
CA ARG A 36 8.26 14.73 2.06
C ARG A 36 8.14 13.39 1.37
N SER A 37 6.96 12.80 1.43
CA SER A 37 6.60 11.54 0.80
C SER A 37 5.27 11.66 0.05
N GLU A 38 4.97 10.73 -0.85
CA GLU A 38 3.66 10.68 -1.50
C GLU A 38 2.60 10.20 -0.52
N ASP A 39 2.84 9.03 0.06
CA ASP A 39 1.96 8.36 1.00
C ASP A 39 2.63 8.24 2.38
N PRO A 40 1.86 8.16 3.46
CA PRO A 40 2.39 7.80 4.76
C PRO A 40 2.95 6.38 4.72
N SER A 41 4.02 6.13 5.47
CA SER A 41 4.54 4.79 5.67
C SER A 41 3.56 3.98 6.52
N PHE A 42 3.35 2.74 6.14
CA PHE A 42 2.70 1.72 6.98
C PHE A 42 3.56 0.47 7.00
N THR A 43 3.45 -0.31 8.04
CA THR A 43 4.33 -1.46 8.23
C THR A 43 3.74 -2.70 7.59
N ILE A 44 4.47 -3.32 6.67
CA ILE A 44 4.11 -4.61 6.09
C ILE A 44 4.48 -5.71 7.09
N LYS A 45 3.46 -6.30 7.70
CA LYS A 45 3.60 -7.33 8.74
C LYS A 45 3.71 -8.72 8.13
N GLN A 46 4.57 -8.86 7.12
CA GLN A 46 4.79 -10.09 6.35
C GLN A 46 6.27 -10.48 6.36
N MET A 47 6.53 -11.77 6.54
CA MET A 47 7.83 -12.39 6.32
C MET A 47 7.68 -13.51 5.29
N VAL A 48 8.68 -13.65 4.42
CA VAL A 48 8.77 -14.75 3.47
C VAL A 48 9.81 -15.75 3.95
N VAL A 49 9.42 -17.00 4.09
CA VAL A 49 10.31 -18.13 4.38
C VAL A 49 10.37 -18.99 3.13
N SER A 50 11.56 -19.27 2.61
CA SER A 50 11.74 -20.13 1.46
C SER A 50 12.67 -21.28 1.79
N ALA A 51 12.44 -22.43 1.16
CA ALA A 51 13.30 -23.58 1.25
C ALA A 51 13.31 -24.31 -0.09
N ALA A 52 14.43 -25.00 -0.39
CA ALA A 52 14.54 -25.75 -1.62
C ALA A 52 14.86 -27.24 -1.31
N TRP A 53 14.24 -28.12 -2.06
CA TRP A 53 14.55 -29.55 -2.04
C TRP A 53 14.65 -30.07 -3.49
N PRO A 54 15.82 -29.87 -4.10
CA PRO A 54 16.01 -30.21 -5.50
C PRO A 54 15.66 -31.68 -5.81
N GLY A 55 14.92 -31.89 -6.89
CA GLY A 55 14.49 -33.23 -7.35
C GLY A 55 13.17 -33.72 -6.76
N ALA A 56 12.60 -33.05 -5.77
CA ALA A 56 11.29 -33.39 -5.22
C ALA A 56 10.16 -32.82 -6.08
N THR A 57 9.05 -33.56 -6.21
CA THR A 57 7.80 -33.11 -6.84
C THR A 57 7.10 -32.02 -5.98
N ALA A 58 6.18 -31.30 -6.58
CA ALA A 58 5.39 -30.30 -5.81
C ALA A 58 4.68 -30.94 -4.60
N LYS A 59 4.19 -32.17 -4.74
CA LYS A 59 3.48 -32.90 -3.67
C LYS A 59 4.44 -33.34 -2.55
N GLU A 60 5.62 -33.85 -2.90
CA GLU A 60 6.64 -34.19 -1.90
C GLU A 60 7.15 -32.95 -1.16
N VAL A 61 7.36 -31.83 -1.87
CA VAL A 61 7.69 -30.54 -1.25
C VAL A 61 6.58 -30.09 -0.29
N GLU A 62 5.32 -30.21 -0.70
CA GLU A 62 4.18 -29.88 0.15
C GLU A 62 4.17 -30.71 1.45
N GLU A 63 4.25 -32.04 1.34
CA GLU A 63 4.08 -32.96 2.46
C GLU A 63 5.29 -33.00 3.42
N HIS A 64 6.49 -32.93 2.85
CA HIS A 64 7.72 -33.17 3.64
C HIS A 64 8.51 -31.90 4.00
N LEU A 65 8.32 -30.82 3.23
CA LEU A 65 9.05 -29.57 3.48
C LEU A 65 8.10 -28.48 3.97
N THR A 66 7.09 -28.13 3.17
CA THR A 66 6.18 -27.02 3.47
C THR A 66 5.35 -27.28 4.72
N ASP A 67 4.71 -28.45 4.81
CA ASP A 67 3.85 -28.84 5.96
C ASP A 67 4.64 -28.84 7.29
N LYS A 68 5.90 -29.27 7.26
CA LYS A 68 6.75 -29.27 8.46
C LYS A 68 7.05 -27.85 8.94
N ILE A 69 7.42 -26.95 8.02
CA ILE A 69 7.70 -25.56 8.35
C ILE A 69 6.43 -24.83 8.80
N GLU A 70 5.31 -25.03 8.11
CA GLU A 70 4.01 -24.43 8.48
C GLU A 70 3.57 -24.83 9.89
N LYS A 71 3.71 -26.12 10.27
CA LYS A 71 3.36 -26.60 11.62
C LYS A 71 4.22 -25.97 12.70
N GLN A 72 5.51 -25.72 12.44
CA GLN A 72 6.38 -24.99 13.35
C GLN A 72 5.93 -23.54 13.47
N LEU A 73 5.63 -22.89 12.34
CA LEU A 73 5.17 -21.51 12.30
C LEU A 73 3.87 -21.28 13.04
N GLN A 74 2.95 -22.24 13.04
CA GLN A 74 1.68 -22.14 13.79
C GLN A 74 1.87 -22.02 15.31
N THR A 75 3.02 -22.40 15.84
CA THR A 75 3.32 -22.26 17.27
C THR A 75 3.68 -20.84 17.68
N VAL A 76 4.00 -19.99 16.71
CA VAL A 76 4.34 -18.57 16.94
C VAL A 76 3.07 -17.78 17.27
N PRO A 77 3.03 -17.02 18.37
CA PRO A 77 1.85 -16.24 18.74
C PRO A 77 1.61 -15.08 17.77
N ASN A 78 0.36 -14.66 17.68
CA ASN A 78 -0.09 -13.50 16.91
C ASN A 78 0.09 -13.64 15.37
N ILE A 79 0.12 -14.85 14.85
CA ILE A 79 -0.02 -15.08 13.41
C ILE A 79 -1.50 -14.89 13.03
N ASP A 80 -1.74 -14.08 11.98
CA ASP A 80 -3.06 -13.91 11.35
C ASP A 80 -3.33 -15.09 10.41
N ARG A 81 -2.40 -15.31 9.48
CA ARG A 81 -2.48 -16.39 8.50
C ARG A 81 -1.12 -16.80 7.98
N ILE A 82 -1.05 -18.04 7.53
CA ILE A 82 0.08 -18.58 6.78
C ILE A 82 -0.44 -18.93 5.39
N THR A 83 0.23 -18.45 4.34
CA THR A 83 -0.04 -18.89 2.97
C THR A 83 1.25 -19.46 2.40
N SER A 84 1.14 -20.55 1.69
CA SER A 84 2.32 -21.17 1.09
C SER A 84 2.04 -21.67 -0.31
N TYR A 85 3.09 -21.82 -1.09
CA TYR A 85 3.03 -22.60 -2.31
C TYR A 85 4.25 -23.51 -2.43
N SER A 86 3.97 -24.72 -2.88
CA SER A 86 4.94 -25.78 -3.14
C SER A 86 5.03 -26.01 -4.65
N ARG A 87 6.24 -25.99 -5.19
CA ARG A 87 6.57 -26.29 -6.57
C ARG A 87 7.59 -27.41 -6.61
N PRO A 88 7.83 -28.05 -7.77
CA PRO A 88 8.93 -28.99 -7.88
C PRO A 88 10.23 -28.35 -7.39
N GLY A 89 10.81 -28.93 -6.36
CA GLY A 89 12.06 -28.51 -5.75
C GLY A 89 12.03 -27.25 -4.86
N THR A 90 10.89 -26.55 -4.69
CA THR A 90 10.87 -25.27 -3.95
C THR A 90 9.62 -25.08 -3.13
N ALA A 91 9.76 -24.63 -1.89
CA ALA A 91 8.70 -24.16 -1.01
C ALA A 91 8.86 -22.66 -0.72
N VAL A 92 7.75 -21.91 -0.75
CA VAL A 92 7.70 -20.52 -0.32
C VAL A 92 6.50 -20.35 0.60
N ILE A 93 6.75 -19.79 1.77
CA ILE A 93 5.78 -19.65 2.86
C ILE A 93 5.73 -18.19 3.24
N ASN A 94 4.57 -17.56 3.14
CA ASN A 94 4.33 -16.19 3.59
C ASN A 94 3.64 -16.24 4.95
N VAL A 95 4.23 -15.60 5.93
CA VAL A 95 3.71 -15.49 7.29
C VAL A 95 3.23 -14.08 7.52
N TYR A 96 1.98 -13.93 7.88
CA TYR A 96 1.37 -12.64 8.19
C TYR A 96 1.08 -12.57 9.69
N LEU A 97 1.58 -11.54 10.35
CA LEU A 97 1.22 -11.24 11.73
C LEU A 97 -0.14 -10.52 11.78
N GLN A 98 -0.82 -10.67 12.91
CA GLN A 98 -2.05 -9.94 13.18
C GLN A 98 -1.81 -8.43 13.13
N ASP A 99 -2.77 -7.69 12.60
CA ASP A 99 -2.72 -6.24 12.54
C ASP A 99 -2.58 -5.59 13.93
N THR A 100 -3.03 -6.29 14.97
CA THR A 100 -2.95 -5.86 16.37
C THR A 100 -1.53 -5.82 16.95
N VAL A 101 -0.55 -6.45 16.31
CA VAL A 101 0.86 -6.47 16.76
C VAL A 101 1.47 -5.07 16.63
N PRO A 102 1.96 -4.49 17.75
CA PRO A 102 2.62 -3.18 17.70
C PRO A 102 3.88 -3.20 16.83
N VAL A 103 4.12 -2.14 16.06
CA VAL A 103 5.29 -2.01 15.18
C VAL A 103 6.62 -2.30 15.91
N LYS A 104 6.73 -1.86 17.17
CA LYS A 104 7.93 -2.06 18.00
C LYS A 104 8.24 -3.53 18.29
N GLU A 105 7.22 -4.40 18.28
CA GLU A 105 7.36 -5.84 18.57
C GLU A 105 7.62 -6.69 17.33
N ILE A 106 7.38 -6.17 16.12
CA ILE A 106 7.48 -6.94 14.87
C ILE A 106 8.86 -7.57 14.72
N LYS A 107 9.94 -6.81 14.91
CA LYS A 107 11.31 -7.34 14.80
C LYS A 107 11.59 -8.48 15.79
N GLN A 108 11.02 -8.39 17.00
CA GLN A 108 11.15 -9.46 17.99
C GLN A 108 10.36 -10.71 17.56
N ARG A 109 9.16 -10.54 16.99
CA ARG A 109 8.37 -11.66 16.46
C ARG A 109 9.07 -12.34 15.28
N TRP A 110 9.69 -11.57 14.39
CA TRP A 110 10.49 -12.15 13.30
C TRP A 110 11.71 -12.94 13.82
N LEU A 111 12.36 -12.47 14.87
CA LEU A 111 13.46 -13.21 15.50
C LEU A 111 12.96 -14.51 16.14
N GLU A 112 11.85 -14.49 16.87
CA GLU A 112 11.20 -15.66 17.46
C GLU A 112 10.85 -16.69 16.38
N LEU A 113 10.25 -16.25 15.28
CA LEU A 113 9.91 -17.09 14.14
C LEU A 113 11.16 -17.76 13.53
N ARG A 114 12.21 -16.98 13.29
CA ARG A 114 13.49 -17.52 12.80
C ARG A 114 14.06 -18.60 13.72
N ASN A 115 14.01 -18.38 15.01
CA ASN A 115 14.53 -19.33 15.99
C ASN A 115 13.73 -20.63 15.97
N ILE A 116 12.38 -20.56 16.01
CA ILE A 116 11.51 -21.73 16.00
C ILE A 116 11.72 -22.57 14.73
N VAL A 117 11.77 -21.93 13.56
CA VAL A 117 11.98 -22.66 12.30
C VAL A 117 13.41 -23.23 12.19
N ASN A 118 14.42 -22.52 12.69
CA ASN A 118 15.79 -23.03 12.71
C ASN A 118 15.95 -24.21 13.70
N ASP A 119 15.29 -24.17 14.84
CA ASP A 119 15.30 -25.26 15.82
C ASP A 119 14.69 -26.54 15.21
N GLY A 120 13.68 -26.41 14.38
CA GLY A 120 13.06 -27.51 13.66
C GLY A 120 13.76 -27.96 12.38
N LYS A 121 14.90 -27.37 12.03
CA LYS A 121 15.64 -27.72 10.79
C LYS A 121 16.01 -29.20 10.70
N GLY A 122 16.21 -29.85 11.85
CA GLY A 122 16.52 -31.28 11.91
C GLY A 122 15.39 -32.20 11.43
N ASP A 123 14.16 -31.73 11.39
CA ASP A 123 12.98 -32.48 10.94
C ASP A 123 12.76 -32.42 9.41
N LEU A 124 13.56 -31.60 8.71
CA LEU A 124 13.47 -31.45 7.28
C LEU A 124 14.18 -32.59 6.53
N PRO A 125 13.74 -32.90 5.30
CA PRO A 125 14.34 -33.97 4.51
C PRO A 125 15.85 -33.77 4.27
N GLY A 126 16.60 -34.86 4.22
CA GLY A 126 18.00 -34.81 3.83
C GLY A 126 18.19 -34.23 2.42
N GLY A 127 19.10 -33.27 2.27
CA GLY A 127 19.32 -32.55 1.01
C GLY A 127 18.48 -31.31 0.82
N ALA A 128 17.58 -30.99 1.74
CA ALA A 128 16.88 -29.71 1.74
C ALA A 128 17.83 -28.56 2.05
N LEU A 129 17.69 -27.45 1.30
CA LEU A 129 18.43 -26.22 1.44
C LEU A 129 17.57 -25.16 2.12
N GLY A 130 18.12 -24.41 3.04
CA GLY A 130 17.41 -23.40 3.83
C GLY A 130 17.06 -23.92 5.23
N PRO A 131 16.04 -23.36 5.89
CA PRO A 131 15.16 -22.27 5.44
C PRO A 131 15.86 -20.92 5.30
N PHE A 132 15.45 -20.13 4.32
CA PHE A 132 15.91 -18.76 4.07
C PHE A 132 14.79 -17.79 4.45
N PHE A 133 15.14 -16.68 5.11
CA PHE A 133 14.19 -15.74 5.63
C PHE A 133 14.34 -14.37 4.98
N ASN A 134 13.25 -13.81 4.50
CA ASN A 134 13.17 -12.42 4.06
C ASN A 134 12.14 -11.66 4.93
N ASP A 135 12.65 -10.90 5.89
CA ASP A 135 11.89 -10.01 6.79
C ASP A 135 11.97 -8.52 6.40
N ARG A 136 12.65 -8.23 5.28
CA ARG A 136 12.74 -6.90 4.68
C ARG A 136 11.91 -6.82 3.39
N PHE A 137 10.71 -7.37 3.48
CA PHE A 137 9.79 -7.40 2.35
C PHE A 137 9.15 -6.03 2.09
N ASP A 138 9.34 -5.08 2.99
CA ASP A 138 8.83 -3.71 2.96
C ASP A 138 9.77 -2.69 2.29
N ASP A 139 10.96 -3.07 1.85
CA ASP A 139 11.85 -2.17 1.12
C ASP A 139 11.17 -1.64 -0.16
N VAL A 140 11.17 -0.31 -0.34
CA VAL A 140 10.60 0.39 -1.49
C VAL A 140 11.70 1.02 -2.32
N TYR A 141 11.76 0.68 -3.60
CA TYR A 141 12.73 1.19 -4.56
C TYR A 141 12.09 2.27 -5.42
N GLY A 142 11.86 3.44 -4.84
CA GLY A 142 11.13 4.54 -5.50
C GLY A 142 11.79 5.09 -6.76
N ASN A 143 13.08 4.83 -6.97
CA ASN A 143 13.81 5.23 -8.16
C ASN A 143 14.41 4.00 -8.83
N ILE A 144 14.06 3.77 -10.09
CA ILE A 144 14.60 2.66 -10.88
C ILE A 144 15.15 3.23 -12.17
N TYR A 145 16.45 3.04 -12.39
CA TYR A 145 17.12 3.36 -13.64
C TYR A 145 17.43 2.09 -14.42
N ALA A 146 17.54 2.18 -15.73
CA ALA A 146 17.87 1.07 -16.61
C ALA A 146 19.08 1.43 -17.45
N VAL A 147 20.15 0.65 -17.33
CA VAL A 147 21.32 0.70 -18.23
C VAL A 147 21.01 -0.20 -19.39
N THR A 148 20.96 0.38 -20.60
CA THR A 148 20.69 -0.35 -21.86
C THR A 148 21.84 -0.22 -22.84
N SER A 149 21.95 -1.21 -23.71
CA SER A 149 22.87 -1.15 -24.85
C SER A 149 22.43 -2.10 -25.96
N ASP A 150 22.60 -1.67 -27.19
CA ASP A 150 22.37 -2.50 -28.40
C ASP A 150 23.60 -3.31 -28.80
N SER A 151 24.79 -2.97 -28.30
CA SER A 151 26.07 -3.47 -28.80
C SER A 151 26.90 -4.24 -27.79
N PHE A 152 26.60 -4.08 -26.50
CA PHE A 152 27.35 -4.67 -25.40
C PHE A 152 26.61 -5.82 -24.75
N SER A 153 27.39 -6.74 -24.15
CA SER A 153 26.90 -7.91 -23.45
C SER A 153 26.25 -7.56 -22.10
N TYR A 154 25.45 -8.48 -21.56
CA TYR A 154 24.89 -8.33 -20.20
C TYR A 154 25.98 -8.11 -19.13
N GLU A 155 27.15 -8.74 -19.29
CA GLU A 155 28.26 -8.58 -18.35
C GLU A 155 28.86 -7.17 -18.42
N GLU A 156 29.07 -6.64 -19.61
CA GLU A 156 29.53 -5.26 -19.75
C GLU A 156 28.52 -4.26 -19.20
N MET A 157 27.21 -4.50 -19.43
CA MET A 157 26.14 -3.71 -18.80
C MET A 157 26.17 -3.83 -17.27
N ARG A 158 26.42 -5.02 -16.73
CA ARG A 158 26.53 -5.25 -15.28
C ARG A 158 27.67 -4.44 -14.67
N VAL A 159 28.86 -4.48 -15.27
CA VAL A 159 30.01 -3.72 -14.79
C VAL A 159 29.72 -2.21 -14.77
N VAL A 160 29.09 -1.70 -15.83
CA VAL A 160 28.69 -0.29 -15.88
C VAL A 160 27.64 0.00 -14.79
N ALA A 161 26.64 -0.87 -14.64
CA ALA A 161 25.60 -0.71 -13.63
C ALA A 161 26.15 -0.76 -12.20
N GLU A 162 27.15 -1.59 -11.90
CA GLU A 162 27.82 -1.63 -10.59
C GLU A 162 28.59 -0.34 -10.30
N ASN A 163 29.32 0.18 -11.26
CA ASN A 163 29.99 1.46 -11.11
C ASN A 163 28.98 2.62 -10.84
N ILE A 164 27.82 2.58 -11.48
CA ILE A 164 26.75 3.55 -11.22
C ILE A 164 26.14 3.33 -9.85
N LYS A 165 25.89 2.08 -9.46
CA LYS A 165 25.40 1.70 -8.14
C LYS A 165 26.26 2.26 -7.02
N ASP A 166 27.59 2.14 -7.14
CA ASP A 166 28.53 2.65 -6.14
C ASP A 166 28.46 4.17 -6.01
N LYS A 167 28.27 4.89 -7.14
CA LYS A 167 28.06 6.34 -7.14
C LYS A 167 26.74 6.71 -6.46
N PHE A 168 25.65 6.00 -6.76
CA PHE A 168 24.35 6.24 -6.16
C PHE A 168 24.35 5.96 -4.65
N PHE A 169 25.08 4.94 -4.22
CA PHE A 169 25.18 4.60 -2.79
C PHE A 169 25.86 5.69 -1.94
N GLN A 170 26.67 6.56 -2.56
CA GLN A 170 27.32 7.68 -1.88
C GLN A 170 26.38 8.91 -1.71
N ILE A 171 25.22 8.91 -2.32
CA ILE A 171 24.26 10.01 -2.25
C ILE A 171 23.58 10.01 -0.88
N PRO A 172 23.48 11.15 -0.19
CA PRO A 172 22.72 11.25 1.07
C PRO A 172 21.26 10.79 0.90
N ASP A 173 20.70 10.20 1.96
CA ASP A 173 19.35 9.64 2.02
C ASP A 173 19.14 8.36 1.20
N VAL A 174 20.18 7.78 0.58
CA VAL A 174 20.11 6.46 -0.06
C VAL A 174 20.35 5.36 0.98
N LYS A 175 19.38 4.47 1.18
CA LYS A 175 19.43 3.32 2.08
C LYS A 175 20.04 2.11 1.42
N LYS A 176 19.61 1.80 0.20
CA LYS A 176 19.96 0.56 -0.50
C LYS A 176 19.94 0.75 -2.01
N VAL A 177 20.84 0.10 -2.71
CA VAL A 177 20.85 0.04 -4.17
C VAL A 177 21.00 -1.41 -4.61
N GLU A 178 20.05 -1.90 -5.43
CA GLU A 178 20.05 -3.26 -5.96
C GLU A 178 20.07 -3.28 -7.48
N LEU A 179 20.77 -4.26 -8.05
CA LEU A 179 20.75 -4.52 -9.48
C LEU A 179 19.61 -5.48 -9.82
N VAL A 180 18.94 -5.27 -10.94
CA VAL A 180 17.78 -6.03 -11.42
C VAL A 180 18.03 -6.49 -12.85
N GLY A 181 17.71 -7.75 -13.16
CA GLY A 181 17.86 -8.28 -14.52
C GLY A 181 19.27 -8.72 -14.88
N VAL A 182 20.17 -8.78 -13.90
CA VAL A 182 21.54 -9.29 -14.11
C VAL A 182 21.49 -10.75 -14.54
N GLN A 183 22.24 -11.09 -15.56
CA GLN A 183 22.40 -12.46 -16.04
C GLN A 183 23.77 -12.98 -15.60
N PRO A 184 23.84 -13.94 -14.64
CA PRO A 184 25.11 -14.49 -14.19
C PRO A 184 25.83 -15.21 -15.32
N GLU A 185 27.12 -14.95 -15.47
CA GLU A 185 27.95 -15.71 -16.41
C GLU A 185 28.26 -17.11 -15.88
N LYS A 186 28.44 -18.04 -16.79
CA LYS A 186 28.86 -19.41 -16.53
C LYS A 186 29.93 -19.82 -17.56
N ILE A 187 30.82 -20.67 -17.16
CA ILE A 187 31.76 -21.37 -18.07
C ILE A 187 31.20 -22.77 -18.27
N TYR A 188 30.73 -23.05 -19.46
CA TYR A 188 30.18 -24.34 -19.83
C TYR A 188 31.28 -25.25 -20.37
N ILE A 189 31.40 -26.43 -19.77
CA ILE A 189 32.23 -27.55 -20.27
C ILE A 189 31.26 -28.53 -20.93
N GLN A 190 31.19 -28.44 -22.28
CA GLN A 190 30.21 -29.19 -23.08
C GLN A 190 30.86 -30.38 -23.78
N MET A 191 30.34 -31.57 -23.50
CA MET A 191 30.84 -32.81 -24.08
C MET A 191 29.71 -33.50 -24.87
N SER A 192 30.02 -34.21 -25.96
CA SER A 192 29.01 -35.02 -26.62
C SER A 192 28.77 -36.31 -25.85
N ASN A 193 27.54 -36.82 -25.86
CA ASN A 193 27.16 -38.08 -25.26
C ASN A 193 28.03 -39.26 -25.78
N ALA A 194 28.34 -39.28 -27.07
CA ALA A 194 29.18 -40.27 -27.66
C ALA A 194 30.63 -40.28 -27.12
N LYS A 195 31.25 -39.11 -26.91
CA LYS A 195 32.57 -38.99 -26.32
C LYS A 195 32.57 -39.38 -24.84
N LEU A 196 31.53 -38.97 -24.09
CA LEU A 196 31.38 -39.33 -22.68
C LEU A 196 31.26 -40.85 -22.52
N ALA A 197 30.43 -41.48 -23.35
CA ALA A 197 30.28 -42.93 -23.41
C ALA A 197 31.58 -43.66 -23.78
N GLN A 198 32.34 -43.12 -24.73
CA GLN A 198 33.63 -43.73 -25.18
C GLN A 198 34.71 -43.65 -24.13
N LEU A 199 34.78 -42.54 -23.41
CA LEU A 199 35.81 -42.31 -22.39
C LEU A 199 35.47 -43.03 -21.07
N GLY A 200 34.20 -43.25 -20.75
CA GLY A 200 33.74 -43.92 -19.52
C GLY A 200 34.24 -43.21 -18.24
N ILE A 201 34.35 -41.88 -18.28
CA ILE A 201 34.77 -41.08 -17.13
C ILE A 201 33.55 -40.77 -16.27
N PRO A 202 33.51 -41.19 -15.00
CA PRO A 202 32.47 -40.77 -14.09
C PRO A 202 32.48 -39.24 -13.90
N ILE A 203 31.34 -38.62 -13.87
CA ILE A 203 31.20 -37.15 -13.75
C ILE A 203 31.86 -36.64 -12.47
N ASP A 204 31.72 -37.39 -11.37
CA ASP A 204 32.37 -37.06 -10.09
C ASP A 204 33.91 -37.03 -10.19
N THR A 205 34.49 -37.90 -11.02
CA THR A 205 35.95 -37.90 -11.26
C THR A 205 36.37 -36.68 -12.08
N LEU A 206 35.61 -36.33 -13.09
CA LEU A 206 35.83 -35.10 -13.86
C LEU A 206 35.70 -33.86 -12.99
N ALA A 207 34.64 -33.78 -12.18
CA ALA A 207 34.41 -32.69 -11.26
C ALA A 207 35.51 -32.52 -10.23
N SER A 208 35.95 -33.62 -9.57
CA SER A 208 37.01 -33.59 -8.56
C SER A 208 38.36 -33.20 -9.15
N THR A 209 38.65 -33.62 -10.38
CA THR A 209 39.90 -33.24 -11.08
C THR A 209 39.91 -31.73 -11.38
N ILE A 210 38.84 -31.20 -11.95
CA ILE A 210 38.72 -29.77 -12.25
C ILE A 210 38.75 -28.95 -10.95
N GLN A 211 38.06 -29.40 -9.92
CA GLN A 211 38.03 -28.73 -8.62
C GLN A 211 39.43 -28.70 -7.98
N ALA A 212 40.20 -29.78 -8.08
CA ALA A 212 41.57 -29.84 -7.54
C ALA A 212 42.50 -28.83 -8.23
N GLU A 213 42.38 -28.65 -9.54
CA GLU A 213 43.18 -27.70 -10.32
C GLU A 213 42.76 -26.23 -10.14
N THR A 214 41.52 -25.99 -9.75
CA THR A 214 40.96 -24.63 -9.57
C THR A 214 40.88 -24.18 -8.11
N ALA A 215 41.10 -25.09 -7.15
CA ALA A 215 40.95 -24.79 -5.74
C ALA A 215 42.03 -23.85 -5.21
N VAL A 216 41.63 -22.84 -4.48
CA VAL A 216 42.52 -22.00 -3.68
C VAL A 216 42.75 -22.70 -2.34
N THR A 217 43.96 -23.30 -2.17
CA THR A 217 44.31 -24.07 -0.99
C THR A 217 45.41 -23.38 -0.19
N PRO A 218 45.36 -23.42 1.15
CA PRO A 218 46.45 -22.92 2.00
C PRO A 218 47.73 -23.71 1.79
N SER A 219 48.81 -23.04 1.48
CA SER A 219 50.11 -23.68 1.21
C SER A 219 51.12 -23.53 2.37
N GLY A 220 50.69 -22.93 3.47
CA GLY A 220 51.48 -22.74 4.67
C GLY A 220 52.21 -21.40 4.75
N MET A 221 52.84 -21.19 5.87
CA MET A 221 53.61 -20.00 6.21
C MET A 221 54.93 -20.44 6.89
N ALA A 222 56.04 -19.94 6.41
CA ALA A 222 57.32 -20.09 7.09
C ALA A 222 57.51 -18.86 8.01
N GLU A 223 57.66 -19.13 9.29
CA GLU A 223 57.93 -18.12 10.31
C GLU A 223 59.44 -18.11 10.62
N SER A 224 60.04 -16.91 10.60
CA SER A 224 61.40 -16.65 11.04
C SER A 224 61.37 -15.67 12.20
N ASP A 225 62.52 -15.43 12.85
CA ASP A 225 62.56 -14.52 14.01
C ASP A 225 62.06 -13.10 13.75
N SER A 226 61.94 -12.67 12.52
CA SER A 226 61.57 -11.30 12.16
C SER A 226 60.48 -11.17 11.10
N THR A 227 60.16 -12.26 10.37
CA THR A 227 59.21 -12.16 9.24
C THR A 227 58.42 -13.46 9.05
N ASN A 228 57.16 -13.27 8.61
CA ASN A 228 56.33 -14.36 8.12
C ASN A 228 56.32 -14.39 6.59
N THR A 229 56.75 -15.49 6.01
CA THR A 229 56.74 -15.69 4.55
C THR A 229 55.62 -16.66 4.18
N TYR A 230 54.59 -16.15 3.49
CA TYR A 230 53.50 -16.97 3.02
C TYR A 230 53.88 -17.73 1.74
N LEU A 231 53.70 -19.04 1.75
CA LEU A 231 53.81 -19.85 0.55
C LEU A 231 52.53 -19.72 -0.25
N ARG A 232 52.62 -19.50 -1.55
CA ARG A 232 51.51 -19.43 -2.45
C ARG A 232 51.72 -20.31 -3.66
N LEU A 233 50.78 -21.18 -3.94
CA LEU A 233 50.72 -21.91 -5.20
C LEU A 233 50.20 -20.96 -6.29
N THR A 234 50.90 -20.94 -7.42
CA THR A 234 50.55 -20.23 -8.62
C THR A 234 50.29 -21.24 -9.74
N GLY A 235 49.50 -20.86 -10.75
CA GLY A 235 49.19 -21.73 -11.88
C GLY A 235 47.73 -22.19 -11.94
N SER A 236 46.88 -21.65 -11.04
CA SER A 236 45.42 -21.78 -11.26
C SER A 236 45.06 -21.29 -12.63
N PRO A 237 44.12 -21.94 -13.34
CA PRO A 237 43.71 -21.51 -14.68
C PRO A 237 43.02 -20.14 -14.58
N ASP A 238 43.65 -19.13 -15.16
CA ASP A 238 43.22 -17.72 -15.15
C ASP A 238 42.65 -17.26 -16.51
N THR A 239 42.56 -18.16 -17.47
CA THR A 239 42.00 -17.95 -18.79
C THR A 239 41.26 -19.18 -19.30
N LEU A 240 40.32 -19.02 -20.23
CA LEU A 240 39.65 -20.16 -20.87
C LEU A 240 40.62 -21.10 -21.57
N ALA A 241 41.75 -20.59 -22.07
CA ALA A 241 42.81 -21.39 -22.68
C ALA A 241 43.49 -22.25 -21.61
N ASN A 242 43.75 -21.75 -20.42
CA ASN A 242 44.35 -22.50 -19.32
C ASN A 242 43.36 -23.55 -18.77
N ILE A 243 42.07 -23.27 -18.72
CA ILE A 243 41.01 -24.24 -18.37
C ILE A 243 41.03 -25.39 -19.43
N SER A 244 41.18 -25.07 -20.71
CA SER A 244 41.25 -26.08 -21.78
C SER A 244 42.48 -26.99 -21.65
N ASN A 245 43.53 -26.53 -21.02
CA ASN A 245 44.76 -27.31 -20.82
C ASN A 245 44.74 -28.19 -19.57
N ILE A 246 43.70 -28.17 -18.74
CA ILE A 246 43.62 -29.02 -17.55
C ILE A 246 43.76 -30.50 -17.94
N PRO A 247 44.72 -31.26 -17.34
CA PRO A 247 44.89 -32.66 -17.66
C PRO A 247 43.85 -33.55 -17.01
N ILE A 248 43.12 -34.31 -17.80
CA ILE A 248 42.11 -35.28 -17.35
C ILE A 248 42.64 -36.71 -17.60
N GLN A 249 42.68 -37.52 -16.55
CA GLN A 249 43.06 -38.92 -16.67
C GLN A 249 41.83 -39.80 -16.95
N ALA A 250 41.91 -40.59 -18.01
CA ALA A 250 40.89 -41.57 -18.38
C ALA A 250 41.57 -42.79 -19.04
N ASN A 251 41.21 -43.98 -18.58
CA ASN A 251 41.69 -45.28 -19.16
C ASN A 251 43.22 -45.32 -19.33
N ASP A 252 43.95 -44.93 -18.31
CA ASP A 252 45.40 -44.87 -18.26
C ASP A 252 46.06 -43.91 -19.28
N ARG A 253 45.29 -43.00 -19.79
CA ARG A 253 45.71 -41.92 -20.71
C ARG A 253 45.39 -40.58 -20.13
N THR A 254 46.23 -39.59 -20.43
CA THR A 254 45.97 -38.20 -20.07
C THR A 254 45.50 -37.43 -21.31
N PHE A 255 44.38 -36.77 -21.22
CA PHE A 255 43.86 -35.89 -22.24
C PHE A 255 43.82 -34.46 -21.71
N ARG A 256 43.91 -33.47 -22.57
CA ARG A 256 43.56 -32.10 -22.18
C ARG A 256 42.03 -31.96 -22.18
N LEU A 257 41.47 -31.19 -21.26
CA LEU A 257 40.04 -30.95 -21.17
C LEU A 257 39.46 -30.43 -22.50
N GLY A 258 40.19 -29.53 -23.18
CA GLY A 258 39.77 -28.99 -24.49
C GLY A 258 39.79 -29.99 -25.64
N ASP A 259 40.51 -31.15 -25.51
CA ASP A 259 40.51 -32.22 -26.54
C ASP A 259 39.20 -33.04 -26.46
N ILE A 260 38.60 -33.10 -25.28
CA ILE A 260 37.41 -33.94 -25.04
C ILE A 260 36.14 -33.15 -24.88
N ALA A 261 36.21 -31.88 -24.46
CA ALA A 261 35.07 -30.99 -24.22
C ALA A 261 35.26 -29.65 -24.92
N GLU A 262 34.16 -29.05 -25.31
CA GLU A 262 34.11 -27.66 -25.78
C GLU A 262 33.89 -26.74 -24.58
N ILE A 263 34.75 -25.74 -24.39
CA ILE A 263 34.67 -24.79 -23.30
C ILE A 263 34.13 -23.48 -23.82
N LYS A 264 32.94 -23.06 -23.32
CA LYS A 264 32.26 -21.84 -23.75
C LYS A 264 31.89 -20.98 -22.55
N ARG A 265 32.09 -19.66 -22.69
CA ARG A 265 31.53 -18.68 -21.79
C ARG A 265 30.08 -18.34 -22.25
N GLY A 266 29.16 -18.24 -21.33
CA GLY A 266 27.76 -17.93 -21.61
C GLY A 266 27.04 -17.52 -20.35
N TYR A 267 25.74 -17.35 -20.44
CA TYR A 267 24.90 -16.98 -19.28
C TYR A 267 24.19 -18.21 -18.72
N ALA A 268 23.66 -18.06 -17.50
CA ALA A 268 22.89 -19.11 -16.85
C ALA A 268 21.73 -19.61 -17.73
N GLU A 269 21.56 -20.92 -17.81
CA GLU A 269 20.45 -21.61 -18.46
C GLU A 269 19.82 -22.62 -17.49
N PRO A 270 18.50 -22.49 -17.17
CA PRO A 270 17.56 -21.46 -17.61
C PRO A 270 18.01 -20.04 -17.20
N ALA A 271 17.63 -19.04 -18.02
CA ALA A 271 17.98 -17.65 -17.72
C ALA A 271 17.39 -17.21 -16.37
N GLU A 272 18.14 -16.42 -15.63
CA GLU A 272 17.63 -15.71 -14.47
C GLU A 272 16.60 -14.64 -14.89
N PRO A 273 15.77 -14.12 -13.97
CA PRO A 273 14.82 -13.08 -14.30
C PRO A 273 15.45 -11.91 -15.04
N LYS A 274 14.88 -11.57 -16.21
CA LYS A 274 15.39 -10.54 -17.12
C LYS A 274 14.66 -9.22 -16.97
N MET A 275 15.33 -8.16 -17.37
CA MET A 275 14.74 -6.83 -17.51
C MET A 275 14.98 -6.28 -18.91
N TYR A 276 13.96 -5.58 -19.43
CA TYR A 276 14.04 -4.81 -20.67
C TYR A 276 13.52 -3.41 -20.44
N PHE A 277 14.08 -2.44 -21.15
CA PHE A 277 13.58 -1.08 -21.18
C PHE A 277 13.29 -0.68 -22.63
N ASN A 278 12.03 -0.34 -22.92
CA ASN A 278 11.54 -0.06 -24.28
C ASN A 278 11.88 -1.15 -25.31
N GLY A 279 11.94 -2.41 -24.86
CA GLY A 279 12.24 -3.56 -25.70
C GLY A 279 13.73 -3.86 -25.88
N GLN A 280 14.62 -3.06 -25.32
CA GLN A 280 16.07 -3.30 -25.29
C GLN A 280 16.46 -4.05 -24.01
N PRO A 281 17.41 -5.01 -24.07
CA PRO A 281 17.97 -5.65 -22.89
C PRO A 281 18.51 -4.58 -21.91
N ALA A 282 18.24 -4.78 -20.62
CA ALA A 282 18.60 -3.79 -19.62
C ALA A 282 19.09 -4.44 -18.32
N VAL A 283 19.99 -3.74 -17.62
CA VAL A 283 20.29 -3.97 -16.21
C VAL A 283 19.71 -2.81 -15.39
N GLY A 284 18.74 -3.12 -14.55
CA GLY A 284 18.09 -2.13 -13.69
C GLY A 284 18.91 -1.81 -12.45
N ILE A 285 18.85 -0.56 -12.01
CA ILE A 285 19.43 -0.06 -10.76
C ILE A 285 18.29 0.48 -9.92
N ALA A 286 17.90 -0.25 -8.90
CA ALA A 286 16.79 0.07 -8.01
C ALA A 286 17.32 0.71 -6.73
N ILE A 287 16.84 1.91 -6.39
CA ILE A 287 17.31 2.74 -5.28
C ILE A 287 16.20 2.89 -4.24
N SER A 288 16.50 2.53 -2.99
CA SER A 288 15.63 2.73 -1.83
C SER A 288 16.12 3.91 -0.99
N MET A 289 15.17 4.72 -0.50
CA MET A 289 15.44 5.87 0.35
C MET A 289 15.46 5.47 1.84
N GLU A 290 16.21 6.18 2.66
CA GLU A 290 16.16 6.03 4.12
C GLU A 290 14.80 6.45 4.70
N ASP A 291 14.41 5.80 5.79
CA ASP A 291 13.16 6.10 6.49
C ASP A 291 13.17 7.55 7.03
N GLY A 292 12.13 8.31 6.75
CA GLY A 292 12.04 9.73 7.10
C GLY A 292 12.85 10.69 6.21
N GLY A 293 13.43 10.18 5.11
CA GLY A 293 14.14 10.99 4.12
C GLY A 293 13.22 11.92 3.32
N ASN A 294 13.83 12.84 2.57
CA ASN A 294 13.11 13.77 1.71
C ASN A 294 13.24 13.35 0.25
N ASN A 295 12.18 12.76 -0.31
CA ASN A 295 12.16 12.28 -1.69
C ASN A 295 12.49 13.36 -2.73
N ILE A 296 12.04 14.59 -2.52
CA ILE A 296 12.29 15.68 -3.48
C ILE A 296 13.77 16.06 -3.48
N LYS A 297 14.40 16.09 -2.28
CA LYS A 297 15.82 16.40 -2.15
C LYS A 297 16.67 15.26 -2.70
N LEU A 298 16.31 14.02 -2.39
CA LEU A 298 16.94 12.84 -2.97
C LEU A 298 16.88 12.86 -4.50
N GLY A 299 15.69 13.18 -5.06
CA GLY A 299 15.53 13.30 -6.52
C GLY A 299 16.47 14.33 -7.13
N ALA A 300 16.58 15.52 -6.55
CA ALA A 300 17.48 16.55 -7.04
C ALA A 300 18.96 16.11 -7.00
N ASN A 301 19.37 15.39 -5.94
CA ASN A 301 20.72 14.84 -5.83
C ASN A 301 20.96 13.72 -6.87
N LEU A 302 19.96 12.86 -7.08
CA LEU A 302 20.01 11.81 -8.11
C LEU A 302 20.08 12.39 -9.52
N ASP A 303 19.27 13.40 -9.84
CA ASP A 303 19.28 14.08 -11.14
C ASP A 303 20.67 14.70 -11.43
N GLN A 304 21.28 15.32 -10.42
CA GLN A 304 22.64 15.86 -10.55
C GLN A 304 23.67 14.75 -10.78
N ALA A 305 23.57 13.64 -10.06
CA ALA A 305 24.44 12.49 -10.25
C ALA A 305 24.24 11.84 -11.63
N VAL A 306 23.00 11.69 -12.08
CA VAL A 306 22.68 11.15 -13.42
C VAL A 306 23.27 12.01 -14.52
N GLN A 307 23.20 13.35 -14.42
CA GLN A 307 23.85 14.25 -15.39
C GLN A 307 25.36 14.05 -15.45
N GLN A 308 26.02 13.83 -14.32
CA GLN A 308 27.46 13.55 -14.27
C GLN A 308 27.76 12.17 -14.86
N ILE A 309 26.98 11.15 -14.48
CA ILE A 309 27.12 9.79 -14.97
C ILE A 309 26.96 9.75 -16.50
N GLN A 310 25.95 10.43 -17.05
CA GLN A 310 25.71 10.48 -18.49
C GLN A 310 26.89 11.09 -19.29
N GLN A 311 27.65 12.01 -18.68
CA GLN A 311 28.87 12.57 -19.32
C GLN A 311 30.05 11.59 -19.28
N GLU A 312 30.07 10.69 -18.31
CA GLU A 312 31.14 9.71 -18.10
C GLU A 312 30.81 8.34 -18.74
N LEU A 313 29.56 8.13 -19.14
CA LEU A 313 29.10 6.87 -19.70
C LEU A 313 29.85 6.56 -21.00
N PRO A 314 30.37 5.33 -21.18
CA PRO A 314 31.00 4.93 -22.43
C PRO A 314 29.99 5.00 -23.58
N LEU A 315 30.45 5.36 -24.78
CA LEU A 315 29.62 5.39 -25.98
C LEU A 315 28.98 4.01 -26.22
N GLY A 316 27.67 4.04 -26.50
CA GLY A 316 26.86 2.82 -26.71
C GLY A 316 26.10 2.32 -25.51
N PHE A 317 26.23 2.98 -24.36
CA PHE A 317 25.34 2.78 -23.22
C PHE A 317 24.38 3.94 -23.03
N GLU A 318 23.16 3.64 -22.65
CA GLU A 318 22.15 4.63 -22.30
C GLU A 318 21.64 4.36 -20.90
N LEU A 319 21.27 5.44 -20.18
CA LEU A 319 20.66 5.39 -18.86
C LEU A 319 19.25 5.96 -18.93
N GLY A 320 18.26 5.07 -18.90
CA GLY A 320 16.84 5.42 -18.86
C GLY A 320 16.27 5.40 -17.45
N GLN A 321 15.12 6.02 -17.23
CA GLN A 321 14.42 6.01 -15.95
C GLN A 321 13.08 5.29 -16.08
N VAL A 322 12.85 4.27 -15.24
CA VAL A 322 11.64 3.44 -15.24
C VAL A 322 10.66 3.90 -14.17
N ALA A 323 11.16 4.26 -12.98
CA ALA A 323 10.35 4.78 -11.89
C ALA A 323 11.00 6.03 -11.30
N ASN A 324 10.19 7.09 -11.12
CA ASN A 324 10.63 8.40 -10.63
C ASN A 324 9.71 8.87 -9.50
N GLN A 325 9.90 8.32 -8.31
CA GLN A 325 9.13 8.68 -7.12
C GLN A 325 9.29 10.16 -6.72
N PRO A 326 10.48 10.79 -6.79
CA PRO A 326 10.63 12.22 -6.53
C PRO A 326 9.71 13.11 -7.37
N GLN A 327 9.56 12.82 -8.65
CA GLN A 327 8.66 13.57 -9.51
C GLN A 327 7.19 13.37 -9.14
N VAL A 328 6.81 12.13 -8.81
CA VAL A 328 5.45 11.82 -8.34
C VAL A 328 5.16 12.56 -7.03
N VAL A 329 6.09 12.52 -6.06
CA VAL A 329 5.97 13.25 -4.79
C VAL A 329 5.87 14.75 -5.00
N LYS A 330 6.70 15.31 -5.89
CA LYS A 330 6.67 16.74 -6.23
C LYS A 330 5.31 17.15 -6.81
N ASN A 331 4.78 16.35 -7.74
CA ASN A 331 3.47 16.61 -8.35
C ASN A 331 2.35 16.50 -7.32
N ALA A 332 2.34 15.42 -6.51
CA ALA A 332 1.34 15.22 -5.48
C ALA A 332 1.34 16.34 -4.42
N ILE A 333 2.51 16.71 -3.88
CA ILE A 333 2.62 17.81 -2.91
C ILE A 333 2.23 19.14 -3.56
N GLY A 334 2.59 19.38 -4.84
CA GLY A 334 2.18 20.56 -5.59
C GLY A 334 0.66 20.67 -5.67
N GLU A 335 -0.03 19.63 -6.15
CA GLU A 335 -1.48 19.57 -6.27
C GLU A 335 -2.19 19.83 -4.93
N PHE A 336 -1.70 19.20 -3.84
CA PHE A 336 -2.27 19.43 -2.51
C PHE A 336 -1.96 20.82 -1.94
N THR A 337 -0.79 21.38 -2.24
CA THR A 337 -0.45 22.75 -1.83
C THR A 337 -1.35 23.76 -2.54
N ASP A 338 -1.63 23.57 -3.82
CA ASP A 338 -2.54 24.39 -4.59
C ASP A 338 -3.97 24.26 -4.05
N SER A 339 -4.43 23.05 -3.77
CA SER A 339 -5.74 22.80 -3.14
C SER A 339 -5.85 23.44 -1.74
N LEU A 340 -4.80 23.40 -0.94
CA LEU A 340 -4.74 24.09 0.36
C LEU A 340 -4.81 25.60 0.20
N LEU A 341 -4.11 26.17 -0.76
CA LEU A 341 -4.15 27.60 -1.05
C LEU A 341 -5.53 28.03 -1.52
N GLU A 342 -6.15 27.26 -2.43
CA GLU A 342 -7.53 27.50 -2.89
C GLU A 342 -8.51 27.46 -1.70
N ALA A 343 -8.42 26.44 -0.84
CA ALA A 343 -9.25 26.33 0.35
C ALA A 343 -9.06 27.54 1.29
N ILE A 344 -7.83 27.98 1.52
CA ILE A 344 -7.53 29.19 2.31
C ILE A 344 -8.21 30.42 1.68
N LEU A 345 -8.05 30.62 0.37
CA LEU A 345 -8.64 31.76 -0.34
C LEU A 345 -10.16 31.74 -0.27
N ILE A 346 -10.79 30.56 -0.45
CA ILE A 346 -12.25 30.40 -0.33
C ILE A 346 -12.72 30.77 1.07
N VAL A 347 -12.09 30.21 2.09
CA VAL A 347 -12.47 30.46 3.50
C VAL A 347 -12.26 31.94 3.88
N LEU A 348 -11.17 32.56 3.42
CA LEU A 348 -10.93 33.99 3.60
C LEU A 348 -11.99 34.84 2.90
N ALA A 349 -12.35 34.50 1.64
CA ALA A 349 -13.38 35.23 0.90
C ALA A 349 -14.73 35.15 1.60
N VAL A 350 -15.14 33.95 2.04
CA VAL A 350 -16.38 33.73 2.79
C VAL A 350 -16.38 34.53 4.10
N SER A 351 -15.28 34.49 4.85
CA SER A 351 -15.16 35.23 6.11
C SER A 351 -15.23 36.75 5.91
N LEU A 352 -14.57 37.27 4.87
CA LEU A 352 -14.60 38.70 4.53
C LEU A 352 -16.00 39.18 4.05
N LEU A 353 -16.69 38.36 3.28
CA LEU A 353 -18.03 38.68 2.76
C LEU A 353 -19.11 38.63 3.84
N SER A 354 -19.02 37.62 4.73
CA SER A 354 -20.04 37.36 5.74
C SER A 354 -19.94 38.21 6.98
N LEU A 355 -18.73 38.45 7.49
CA LEU A 355 -18.43 39.20 8.73
C LEU A 355 -18.02 40.64 8.48
N GLY A 356 -17.83 41.00 7.20
CA GLY A 356 -17.36 42.34 6.84
C GLY A 356 -15.82 42.47 6.98
N ARG A 357 -15.30 43.54 6.33
CA ARG A 357 -13.83 43.67 6.13
C ARG A 357 -13.02 43.68 7.43
N ARG A 358 -13.49 44.25 8.53
CA ARG A 358 -12.69 44.41 9.74
C ARG A 358 -12.58 43.14 10.59
N CYS A 359 -13.69 42.46 10.77
CA CYS A 359 -13.73 41.16 11.45
C CYS A 359 -13.04 40.10 10.59
N GLY A 360 -13.25 40.14 9.26
CA GLY A 360 -12.60 39.26 8.31
C GLY A 360 -11.06 39.37 8.33
N TYR A 361 -10.48 40.57 8.49
CA TYR A 361 -9.01 40.70 8.62
C TYR A 361 -8.45 40.07 9.88
N VAL A 362 -9.16 40.07 11.01
CA VAL A 362 -8.74 39.35 12.21
C VAL A 362 -8.60 37.86 11.93
N ILE A 363 -9.63 37.30 11.31
CA ILE A 363 -9.67 35.88 10.94
C ILE A 363 -8.58 35.56 9.91
N SER A 364 -8.37 36.46 8.93
CA SER A 364 -7.33 36.29 7.90
C SER A 364 -5.91 36.16 8.44
N VAL A 365 -5.63 36.69 9.63
CA VAL A 365 -4.35 36.53 10.32
C VAL A 365 -4.32 35.27 11.18
N CYS A 366 -5.45 34.90 11.78
CA CYS A 366 -5.53 33.71 12.65
C CYS A 366 -5.29 32.42 11.87
N ILE A 367 -5.83 32.31 10.64
CA ILE A 367 -5.72 31.08 9.82
C ILE A 367 -4.26 30.69 9.52
N PRO A 368 -3.41 31.54 8.90
CA PRO A 368 -2.03 31.19 8.63
C PRO A 368 -1.25 30.89 9.92
N LEU A 369 -1.58 31.58 11.01
CA LEU A 369 -0.90 31.38 12.29
C LEU A 369 -1.19 30.00 12.88
N VAL A 370 -2.44 29.50 12.77
CA VAL A 370 -2.80 28.15 13.18
C VAL A 370 -2.09 27.11 12.30
N LEU A 371 -2.07 27.31 10.99
CA LEU A 371 -1.39 26.39 10.07
C LEU A 371 0.11 26.28 10.36
N LEU A 372 0.77 27.43 10.55
CA LEU A 372 2.20 27.47 10.91
C LEU A 372 2.46 26.79 12.27
N GLY A 373 1.58 27.01 13.25
CA GLY A 373 1.63 26.31 14.54
C GLY A 373 1.41 24.80 14.38
N THR A 374 0.56 24.39 13.44
CA THR A 374 0.34 22.98 13.15
C THR A 374 1.58 22.32 12.51
N PHE A 375 2.31 23.03 11.64
CA PHE A 375 3.60 22.54 11.13
C PHE A 375 4.64 22.35 12.25
N ILE A 376 4.66 23.24 13.26
CA ILE A 376 5.52 23.06 14.43
C ILE A 376 5.10 21.77 15.19
N GLY A 377 3.80 21.56 15.37
CA GLY A 377 3.28 20.34 15.99
C GLY A 377 3.61 19.08 15.21
N MET A 378 3.47 19.10 13.88
CA MET A 378 3.85 17.98 13.00
C MET A 378 5.34 17.68 13.12
N TYR A 379 6.19 18.68 13.08
CA TYR A 379 7.64 18.52 13.24
C TYR A 379 8.00 17.89 14.60
N ALA A 380 7.37 18.36 15.68
CA ALA A 380 7.58 17.79 17.02
C ALA A 380 7.10 16.34 17.17
N MET A 381 6.09 15.91 16.37
CA MET A 381 5.55 14.56 16.37
C MET A 381 6.18 13.66 15.29
N ASN A 382 7.14 14.16 14.50
CA ASN A 382 7.74 13.48 13.34
C ASN A 382 6.68 13.01 12.33
N ILE A 383 5.74 13.86 11.99
CA ILE A 383 4.73 13.60 10.95
C ILE A 383 5.13 14.35 9.69
N ASP A 384 5.46 13.59 8.63
CA ASP A 384 5.89 14.15 7.35
C ASP A 384 4.75 14.80 6.56
N LEU A 385 5.13 15.59 5.56
CA LEU A 385 4.21 16.11 4.55
C LEU A 385 3.94 15.03 3.49
N HIS A 386 2.73 14.51 3.50
CA HIS A 386 2.22 13.53 2.55
C HIS A 386 0.72 13.75 2.32
N LYS A 387 0.12 13.02 1.36
CA LYS A 387 -1.31 13.18 1.00
C LYS A 387 -2.23 13.26 2.23
N VAL A 388 -2.05 12.35 3.20
CA VAL A 388 -2.95 12.25 4.35
C VAL A 388 -2.78 13.43 5.31
N SER A 389 -1.54 13.84 5.63
CA SER A 389 -1.30 14.98 6.52
C SER A 389 -1.73 16.31 5.91
N LEU A 390 -1.51 16.50 4.60
CA LEU A 390 -1.96 17.68 3.87
C LEU A 390 -3.49 17.72 3.75
N GLY A 391 -4.13 16.59 3.48
CA GLY A 391 -5.58 16.47 3.51
C GLY A 391 -6.18 16.77 4.88
N ALA A 392 -5.52 16.31 5.96
CA ALA A 392 -5.91 16.65 7.33
C ALA A 392 -5.89 18.16 7.59
N LEU A 393 -4.89 18.88 7.04
CA LEU A 393 -4.82 20.34 7.11
C LEU A 393 -5.98 21.00 6.36
N ILE A 394 -6.34 20.53 5.16
CA ILE A 394 -7.46 21.07 4.38
C ILE A 394 -8.76 20.83 5.12
N ILE A 395 -9.01 19.62 5.63
CA ILE A 395 -10.20 19.29 6.42
C ILE A 395 -10.30 20.19 7.66
N SER A 396 -9.19 20.35 8.38
CA SER A 396 -9.15 21.19 9.58
C SER A 396 -9.42 22.66 9.26
N LEU A 397 -8.99 23.14 8.09
CA LEU A 397 -9.09 24.57 7.69
C LEU A 397 -10.52 25.10 7.81
N GLY A 398 -11.50 24.36 7.31
CA GLY A 398 -12.92 24.72 7.42
C GLY A 398 -13.40 24.86 8.87
N MET A 399 -12.86 24.03 9.76
CA MET A 399 -13.22 23.98 11.18
C MET A 399 -12.40 24.94 12.06
N LEU A 400 -11.20 25.34 11.61
CA LEU A 400 -10.29 26.23 12.35
C LEU A 400 -10.88 27.64 12.55
N VAL A 401 -11.68 28.07 11.60
CA VAL A 401 -12.20 29.42 11.55
C VAL A 401 -13.33 29.63 12.55
N ASP A 402 -14.04 28.56 12.90
CA ASP A 402 -15.27 28.58 13.67
C ASP A 402 -15.11 29.23 15.05
N ASP A 403 -14.05 28.86 15.80
CA ASP A 403 -13.80 29.41 17.14
C ASP A 403 -13.47 30.91 17.08
N ALA A 404 -12.68 31.32 16.10
CA ALA A 404 -12.35 32.73 15.89
C ALA A 404 -13.56 33.55 15.43
N ILE A 405 -14.41 32.99 14.56
CA ILE A 405 -15.65 33.64 14.11
C ILE A 405 -16.54 33.96 15.31
N VAL A 406 -16.84 32.98 16.16
CA VAL A 406 -17.73 33.15 17.31
C VAL A 406 -17.22 34.20 18.27
N VAL A 407 -15.92 34.19 18.61
CA VAL A 407 -15.31 35.17 19.51
C VAL A 407 -15.34 36.58 18.91
N VAL A 408 -14.95 36.73 17.64
CA VAL A 408 -14.90 38.03 16.95
C VAL A 408 -16.30 38.59 16.74
N GLU A 409 -17.31 37.79 16.36
CA GLU A 409 -18.68 38.18 16.19
C GLU A 409 -19.29 38.67 17.52
N LEU A 410 -19.10 37.91 18.60
CA LEU A 410 -19.61 38.31 19.92
C LEU A 410 -18.94 39.59 20.42
N MET A 411 -17.62 39.77 20.17
CA MET A 411 -16.94 41.04 20.45
C MET A 411 -17.58 42.20 19.63
N GLU A 412 -17.81 41.99 18.32
CA GLU A 412 -18.41 43.02 17.46
C GLU A 412 -19.80 43.39 17.94
N VAL A 413 -20.67 42.42 18.26
CA VAL A 413 -22.02 42.65 18.79
C VAL A 413 -21.99 43.47 20.07
N LYS A 414 -21.18 43.06 21.07
CA LYS A 414 -21.10 43.79 22.37
C LYS A 414 -20.47 45.18 22.24
N MET A 415 -19.53 45.34 21.33
CA MET A 415 -18.98 46.68 21.03
C MET A 415 -20.00 47.57 20.32
N SER A 416 -20.86 47.01 19.49
CA SER A 416 -21.97 47.72 18.81
C SER A 416 -23.05 48.15 19.79
N GLU A 417 -23.23 47.41 20.91
CA GLU A 417 -24.08 47.77 22.04
C GLU A 417 -23.46 48.89 22.94
N GLY A 418 -22.27 49.38 22.60
CA GLY A 418 -21.57 50.46 23.31
C GLY A 418 -20.63 50.01 24.43
N TRP A 419 -20.33 48.71 24.54
CA TRP A 419 -19.36 48.20 25.53
C TRP A 419 -17.95 48.64 25.21
N GLU A 420 -17.16 48.88 26.27
CA GLU A 420 -15.73 49.10 26.16
C GLU A 420 -15.04 47.84 25.51
N ARG A 421 -14.11 48.06 24.60
CA ARG A 421 -13.44 47.02 23.82
C ARG A 421 -12.87 45.88 24.67
N THR A 422 -12.21 46.24 25.78
CA THR A 422 -11.63 45.25 26.71
C THR A 422 -12.69 44.45 27.45
N LYS A 423 -13.80 45.10 27.84
CA LYS A 423 -14.93 44.42 28.46
C LYS A 423 -15.67 43.51 27.49
N ALA A 424 -15.84 43.92 26.24
CA ALA A 424 -16.43 43.13 25.19
C ALA A 424 -15.63 41.85 24.89
N ALA A 425 -14.29 41.99 24.82
CA ALA A 425 -13.38 40.84 24.64
C ALA A 425 -13.40 39.88 25.84
N SER A 426 -13.40 40.43 27.06
CA SER A 426 -13.49 39.62 28.28
C SER A 426 -14.80 38.86 28.38
N TYR A 427 -15.91 39.49 28.04
CA TYR A 427 -17.21 38.84 27.99
C TYR A 427 -17.29 37.72 26.94
N ALA A 428 -16.75 37.97 25.73
CA ALA A 428 -16.71 36.96 24.69
C ALA A 428 -15.95 35.70 25.12
N PHE A 429 -14.80 35.88 25.79
CA PHE A 429 -14.04 34.78 26.37
C PHE A 429 -14.81 34.04 27.47
N GLU A 430 -15.35 34.79 28.47
CA GLU A 430 -16.06 34.18 29.60
C GLU A 430 -17.29 33.39 29.15
N THR A 431 -17.98 33.83 28.12
CA THR A 431 -19.19 33.20 27.60
C THR A 431 -18.89 31.99 26.69
N CYS A 432 -17.88 32.10 25.83
CA CYS A 432 -17.70 31.13 24.74
C CYS A 432 -16.50 30.18 24.94
N ALA A 433 -15.50 30.52 25.77
CA ALA A 433 -14.25 29.78 25.82
C ALA A 433 -14.43 28.28 26.18
N MET A 434 -15.21 27.99 27.24
CA MET A 434 -15.45 26.60 27.68
C MET A 434 -16.34 25.81 26.72
N PRO A 435 -17.47 26.33 26.24
CA PRO A 435 -18.26 25.66 25.19
C PRO A 435 -17.48 25.37 23.92
N LEU A 436 -16.66 26.32 23.46
CA LEU A 436 -15.79 26.13 22.30
C LEU A 436 -14.73 25.07 22.55
N LEU A 437 -14.06 25.08 23.71
CA LEU A 437 -13.08 24.03 24.05
C LEU A 437 -13.71 22.64 24.09
N THR A 438 -14.85 22.52 24.76
CA THR A 438 -15.58 21.25 24.81
C THR A 438 -16.01 20.79 23.43
N GLY A 439 -16.51 21.70 22.59
CA GLY A 439 -16.86 21.40 21.19
C GLY A 439 -15.64 20.98 20.36
N THR A 440 -14.50 21.65 20.53
CA THR A 440 -13.24 21.31 19.88
C THR A 440 -12.75 19.93 20.30
N LEU A 441 -12.76 19.62 21.61
CA LEU A 441 -12.39 18.29 22.13
C LEU A 441 -13.32 17.19 21.62
N ILE A 442 -14.63 17.45 21.52
CA ILE A 442 -15.59 16.50 20.96
C ILE A 442 -15.30 16.25 19.48
N THR A 443 -15.00 17.30 18.71
CA THR A 443 -14.61 17.16 17.30
C THR A 443 -13.33 16.34 17.16
N CYS A 444 -12.31 16.61 17.97
CA CYS A 444 -11.09 15.80 18.02
C CYS A 444 -11.41 14.32 18.34
N THR A 445 -12.29 14.07 19.30
CA THR A 445 -12.70 12.72 19.69
C THR A 445 -13.38 12.00 18.53
N GLY A 446 -14.09 12.70 17.63
CA GLY A 446 -14.66 12.10 16.41
C GLY A 446 -13.64 11.48 15.46
N PHE A 447 -12.41 12.00 15.42
CA PHE A 447 -11.30 11.44 14.65
C PHE A 447 -10.48 10.39 15.41
N MET A 448 -10.72 10.21 16.72
CA MET A 448 -9.95 9.32 17.58
C MET A 448 -9.98 7.83 17.14
N PRO A 449 -11.09 7.27 16.66
CA PRO A 449 -11.13 5.87 16.25
C PRO A 449 -10.07 5.49 15.21
N ILE A 450 -9.75 6.39 14.28
CA ILE A 450 -8.73 6.17 13.24
C ILE A 450 -7.35 5.90 13.85
N PHE A 451 -7.00 6.66 14.89
CA PHE A 451 -5.69 6.57 15.53
C PHE A 451 -5.52 5.30 16.38
N PHE A 452 -6.62 4.82 16.97
CA PHE A 452 -6.61 3.65 17.85
C PHE A 452 -7.01 2.35 17.14
N ALA A 453 -7.54 2.42 15.93
CA ALA A 453 -7.85 1.24 15.14
C ALA A 453 -6.56 0.50 14.73
N LYS A 454 -6.60 -0.83 14.86
CA LYS A 454 -5.43 -1.69 14.66
C LYS A 454 -5.50 -2.37 13.29
N SER A 455 -5.38 -1.60 12.21
CA SER A 455 -5.32 -2.13 10.85
C SER A 455 -4.28 -1.37 10.02
N SER A 456 -3.77 -1.98 8.96
CA SER A 456 -2.84 -1.33 8.03
C SER A 456 -3.46 -0.09 7.38
N ALA A 457 -4.76 -0.10 7.08
CA ALA A 457 -5.47 1.05 6.56
C ALA A 457 -5.59 2.18 7.60
N ALA A 458 -5.80 1.84 8.89
CA ALA A 458 -5.82 2.83 9.96
C ALA A 458 -4.41 3.38 10.24
N GLU A 459 -3.36 2.56 10.15
CA GLU A 459 -1.96 3.00 10.24
C GLU A 459 -1.65 4.00 9.12
N PHE A 460 -2.09 3.72 7.89
CA PHE A 460 -1.98 4.62 6.74
C PHE A 460 -2.68 5.97 6.99
N ALA A 461 -3.86 5.98 7.62
CA ALA A 461 -4.62 7.20 7.93
C ALA A 461 -4.31 7.79 9.31
N SER A 462 -3.37 7.23 10.07
CA SER A 462 -3.12 7.56 11.49
C SER A 462 -2.74 9.02 11.74
N SER A 463 -2.11 9.69 10.78
CA SER A 463 -1.72 11.11 10.86
C SER A 463 -2.90 12.07 10.87
N LEU A 464 -4.12 11.65 10.45
CA LEU A 464 -5.32 12.49 10.46
C LEU A 464 -5.63 13.04 11.85
N PHE A 465 -5.74 12.16 12.83
CA PHE A 465 -6.12 12.55 14.18
C PHE A 465 -5.13 13.53 14.84
N PRO A 466 -3.81 13.29 14.91
CA PRO A 466 -2.87 14.20 15.55
C PRO A 466 -2.76 15.54 14.82
N VAL A 467 -2.82 15.55 13.48
CA VAL A 467 -2.74 16.80 12.71
C VAL A 467 -3.99 17.66 12.93
N ILE A 468 -5.19 17.07 12.78
CA ILE A 468 -6.45 17.78 12.97
C ILE A 468 -6.59 18.25 14.44
N SER A 469 -6.28 17.37 15.41
CA SER A 469 -6.37 17.71 16.82
C SER A 469 -5.43 18.84 17.20
N THR A 470 -4.20 18.82 16.71
CA THR A 470 -3.23 19.90 16.93
C THR A 470 -3.73 21.21 16.33
N ALA A 471 -4.23 21.18 15.11
CA ALA A 471 -4.76 22.34 14.41
C ALA A 471 -5.96 22.96 15.16
N LEU A 472 -6.92 22.12 15.55
CA LEU A 472 -8.12 22.58 16.26
C LEU A 472 -7.81 23.12 17.67
N LEU A 473 -6.93 22.47 18.43
CA LEU A 473 -6.53 22.96 19.76
C LEU A 473 -5.75 24.26 19.68
N LEU A 474 -4.86 24.41 18.68
CA LEU A 474 -4.18 25.67 18.42
C LEU A 474 -5.15 26.76 17.98
N SER A 475 -6.17 26.44 17.20
CA SER A 475 -7.23 27.39 16.83
C SER A 475 -7.94 27.93 18.05
N TRP A 476 -8.32 27.06 19.00
CA TRP A 476 -8.91 27.49 20.25
C TRP A 476 -7.98 28.42 21.07
N VAL A 477 -6.68 28.08 21.18
CA VAL A 477 -5.69 28.94 21.89
C VAL A 477 -5.57 30.30 21.20
N ILE A 478 -5.49 30.33 19.86
CA ILE A 478 -5.35 31.56 19.07
C ILE A 478 -6.64 32.39 19.15
N SER A 479 -7.82 31.77 19.11
CA SER A 479 -9.10 32.45 19.27
C SER A 479 -9.27 33.03 20.69
N ALA A 480 -8.69 32.40 21.70
CA ALA A 480 -8.71 32.88 23.08
C ALA A 480 -7.68 33.99 23.37
N THR A 481 -6.60 34.12 22.60
CA THR A 481 -5.48 35.01 22.85
C THR A 481 -5.26 36.03 21.75
N VAL A 482 -5.03 35.59 20.51
CA VAL A 482 -4.67 36.46 19.37
C VAL A 482 -5.88 37.22 18.83
N ALA A 483 -7.01 36.52 18.62
CA ALA A 483 -8.22 37.12 18.06
C ALA A 483 -8.75 38.29 18.92
N PRO A 484 -8.78 38.22 20.28
CA PRO A 484 -9.14 39.36 21.10
C PRO A 484 -8.18 40.55 20.98
N VAL A 485 -6.86 40.31 20.86
CA VAL A 485 -5.86 41.41 20.71
C VAL A 485 -6.03 42.11 19.37
N LEU A 486 -6.16 41.35 18.29
CA LEU A 486 -6.36 41.93 16.96
C LEU A 486 -7.74 42.58 16.84
N GLY A 487 -8.77 41.95 17.40
CA GLY A 487 -10.13 42.48 17.45
C GLY A 487 -10.19 43.81 18.21
N HIS A 488 -9.53 43.91 19.36
CA HIS A 488 -9.41 45.16 20.13
C HIS A 488 -8.75 46.26 19.29
N ALA A 489 -7.75 45.93 18.48
CA ALA A 489 -7.04 46.91 17.66
C ALA A 489 -7.81 47.37 16.41
N TRP A 490 -8.47 46.43 15.71
CA TRP A 490 -8.98 46.67 14.36
C TRP A 490 -10.50 46.81 14.24
N ILE A 491 -11.29 46.23 15.17
CA ILE A 491 -12.75 46.31 15.10
C ILE A 491 -13.19 47.71 15.52
N LYS A 492 -13.94 48.39 14.63
CA LYS A 492 -14.63 49.63 14.93
C LYS A 492 -16.13 49.39 14.74
N PRO A 493 -16.93 49.35 15.81
CA PRO A 493 -18.33 49.03 15.71
C PRO A 493 -19.09 50.13 14.97
N LYS A 494 -20.13 49.72 14.23
CA LYS A 494 -21.18 50.61 13.81
C LYS A 494 -22.14 50.70 15.00
N GLN A 495 -22.47 51.89 15.48
CA GLN A 495 -23.50 52.07 16.51
C GLN A 495 -24.87 51.60 15.96
N LEU A 496 -25.39 50.53 16.55
CA LEU A 496 -26.75 50.07 16.28
C LEU A 496 -27.71 50.85 17.21
N ILE A 497 -28.81 51.35 16.64
CA ILE A 497 -29.79 52.13 17.36
C ILE A 497 -30.75 51.23 18.16
N ASN A 498 -30.95 49.93 17.78
CA ASN A 498 -31.76 48.94 18.49
C ASN A 498 -31.29 47.49 18.22
N GLU A 499 -31.20 46.64 19.26
CA GLU A 499 -30.89 45.21 19.19
C GLU A 499 -31.86 44.42 18.28
N ASN A 500 -33.12 44.83 18.21
CA ASN A 500 -34.19 44.14 17.47
C ASN A 500 -34.09 44.29 15.95
N ASP A 501 -33.26 45.20 15.42
CA ASP A 501 -33.25 45.44 13.95
C ASP A 501 -32.42 44.39 13.18
N VAL A 502 -31.46 43.74 13.82
CA VAL A 502 -30.61 42.73 13.17
C VAL A 502 -31.39 41.46 12.79
N TYR A 503 -32.34 41.05 13.65
CA TYR A 503 -33.13 39.81 13.47
C TYR A 503 -34.52 40.04 12.90
N ASN A 504 -34.81 41.22 12.39
CA ASN A 504 -36.14 41.62 11.93
C ASN A 504 -36.32 41.57 10.39
N THR A 505 -35.38 40.95 9.67
CA THR A 505 -35.47 40.82 8.21
C THR A 505 -36.55 39.85 7.81
N ALA A 506 -37.04 39.94 6.56
CA ALA A 506 -38.08 39.04 6.01
C ALA A 506 -37.65 37.54 6.11
N PHE A 507 -36.38 37.27 5.98
CA PHE A 507 -35.81 35.93 6.12
C PHE A 507 -35.98 35.39 7.55
N TYR A 508 -35.57 36.17 8.57
CA TYR A 508 -35.69 35.73 9.97
C TYR A 508 -37.13 35.58 10.41
N LYS A 509 -38.04 36.43 9.89
CA LYS A 509 -39.48 36.31 10.14
C LYS A 509 -40.02 34.98 9.58
N LYS A 510 -39.61 34.61 8.37
CA LYS A 510 -40.00 33.33 7.76
C LYS A 510 -39.41 32.14 8.53
N PHE A 511 -38.15 32.19 8.90
CA PHE A 511 -37.50 31.16 9.72
C PHE A 511 -38.20 30.99 11.09
N ARG A 512 -38.53 32.13 11.76
CA ARG A 512 -39.27 32.11 13.03
C ARG A 512 -40.64 31.43 12.88
N SER A 513 -41.36 31.71 11.78
CA SER A 513 -42.64 31.07 11.48
C SER A 513 -42.52 29.57 11.27
N VAL A 514 -41.51 29.13 10.49
CA VAL A 514 -41.25 27.69 10.25
C VAL A 514 -40.89 26.99 11.55
N LEU A 515 -39.99 27.56 12.36
CA LEU A 515 -39.56 26.98 13.62
C LEU A 515 -40.70 26.92 14.64
N SER A 516 -41.49 27.99 14.79
CA SER A 516 -42.65 28.00 15.64
C SER A 516 -43.67 26.94 15.23
N TRP A 517 -43.96 26.81 13.92
CA TRP A 517 -44.84 25.76 13.40
C TRP A 517 -44.30 24.37 13.73
N SER A 518 -42.98 24.16 13.56
CA SER A 518 -42.32 22.89 13.88
C SER A 518 -42.40 22.54 15.35
N MET A 519 -42.21 23.52 16.24
CA MET A 519 -42.33 23.33 17.69
C MET A 519 -43.74 23.05 18.14
N LEU A 520 -44.75 23.55 17.43
CA LEU A 520 -46.16 23.23 17.66
C LEU A 520 -46.51 21.80 17.21
N HIS A 521 -45.94 21.33 16.12
CA HIS A 521 -46.22 20.03 15.52
C HIS A 521 -45.10 18.98 15.81
N GLN A 522 -44.63 18.93 17.05
CA GLN A 522 -43.49 18.10 17.47
C GLN A 522 -43.53 16.67 16.97
N LYS A 523 -44.68 15.97 17.07
CA LYS A 523 -44.84 14.57 16.66
C LYS A 523 -44.62 14.38 15.16
N ILE A 524 -45.11 15.31 14.34
CA ILE A 524 -44.99 15.26 12.88
C ILE A 524 -43.50 15.43 12.50
N VAL A 525 -42.83 16.41 13.09
CA VAL A 525 -41.43 16.71 12.79
C VAL A 525 -40.51 15.54 13.23
N ILE A 526 -40.72 15.00 14.41
CA ILE A 526 -39.92 13.86 14.88
C ILE A 526 -40.17 12.63 13.99
N LEU A 527 -41.46 12.32 13.70
CA LEU A 527 -41.77 11.16 12.86
C LEU A 527 -41.23 11.30 11.44
N SER A 528 -41.34 12.49 10.83
CA SER A 528 -40.79 12.74 9.51
C SER A 528 -39.26 12.65 9.50
N THR A 529 -38.57 13.16 10.51
CA THR A 529 -37.12 13.06 10.65
C THR A 529 -36.66 11.60 10.77
N VAL A 530 -37.33 10.81 11.61
CA VAL A 530 -37.05 9.37 11.74
C VAL A 530 -37.33 8.62 10.44
N SER A 531 -38.42 8.96 9.74
CA SER A 531 -38.77 8.34 8.45
C SER A 531 -37.73 8.68 7.36
N ILE A 532 -37.24 9.92 7.30
CA ILE A 532 -36.20 10.34 6.36
C ILE A 532 -34.88 9.60 6.70
N PHE A 533 -34.56 9.50 7.96
CA PHE A 533 -33.36 8.77 8.40
C PHE A 533 -33.42 7.28 8.01
N ILE A 534 -34.54 6.60 8.32
CA ILE A 534 -34.72 5.19 7.93
C ILE A 534 -34.71 5.06 6.40
N GLY A 535 -35.41 5.98 5.68
CA GLY A 535 -35.35 6.00 4.23
C GLY A 535 -33.96 6.16 3.67
N SER A 536 -33.09 6.96 4.29
CA SER A 536 -31.71 7.12 3.86
C SER A 536 -30.87 5.86 4.06
N LEU A 537 -31.12 5.09 5.12
CA LEU A 537 -30.46 3.80 5.35
C LEU A 537 -30.86 2.75 4.31
N LEU A 538 -32.08 2.80 3.81
CA LEU A 538 -32.54 1.92 2.73
C LEU A 538 -31.87 2.21 1.38
N LEU A 539 -31.18 3.35 1.24
CA LEU A 539 -30.42 3.70 0.04
C LEU A 539 -29.00 3.11 0.04
N VAL A 540 -28.50 2.59 1.15
CA VAL A 540 -27.13 2.03 1.26
C VAL A 540 -26.84 0.99 0.18
N PRO A 541 -27.72 0.04 -0.15
CA PRO A 541 -27.47 -0.96 -1.20
C PRO A 541 -27.33 -0.37 -2.62
N LEU A 542 -27.73 0.89 -2.83
CA LEU A 542 -27.62 1.59 -4.12
C LEU A 542 -26.26 2.32 -4.26
N ILE A 543 -25.49 2.42 -3.17
CA ILE A 543 -24.20 3.13 -3.15
C ILE A 543 -23.13 2.13 -3.50
N LYS A 544 -22.27 2.46 -4.45
CA LYS A 544 -21.10 1.66 -4.80
C LYS A 544 -20.20 1.46 -3.59
N GLN A 545 -19.71 0.24 -3.38
CA GLN A 545 -18.80 -0.08 -2.31
C GLN A 545 -17.39 -0.28 -2.86
N GLU A 546 -16.45 0.50 -2.40
CA GLU A 546 -15.05 0.42 -2.81
C GLU A 546 -14.15 0.64 -1.61
N PHE A 547 -13.14 -0.23 -1.42
CA PHE A 547 -12.24 -0.09 -0.26
C PHE A 547 -11.33 1.13 -0.40
N PHE A 548 -10.51 1.14 -1.45
CA PHE A 548 -9.68 2.27 -1.85
C PHE A 548 -9.79 2.49 -3.36
N PRO A 549 -9.83 3.75 -3.82
CA PRO A 549 -9.85 4.05 -5.25
C PRO A 549 -8.48 3.78 -5.91
N ALA A 550 -8.47 3.70 -7.24
CA ALA A 550 -7.25 3.64 -8.02
C ALA A 550 -6.45 4.96 -7.91
N SER A 551 -5.12 4.86 -7.98
CA SER A 551 -4.26 6.05 -7.93
C SER A 551 -4.34 6.88 -9.20
N VAL A 552 -3.92 8.13 -9.09
CA VAL A 552 -3.73 9.08 -10.20
C VAL A 552 -2.34 8.95 -10.86
N ARG A 553 -1.63 7.87 -10.58
CA ARG A 553 -0.30 7.62 -11.16
C ARG A 553 -0.43 7.18 -12.62
N PRO A 554 0.53 7.55 -13.48
CA PRO A 554 0.50 7.20 -14.90
C PRO A 554 0.86 5.74 -15.17
N GLU A 555 1.44 5.01 -14.21
CA GLU A 555 1.90 3.65 -14.39
C GLU A 555 0.73 2.66 -14.45
N LEU A 556 0.74 1.80 -15.45
CA LEU A 556 -0.13 0.64 -15.61
C LEU A 556 0.69 -0.63 -15.47
N LEU A 557 0.32 -1.49 -14.54
CA LEU A 557 0.95 -2.79 -14.35
C LEU A 557 0.23 -3.82 -15.21
N VAL A 558 0.92 -4.39 -16.17
CA VAL A 558 0.39 -5.43 -17.06
C VAL A 558 1.06 -6.75 -16.73
N GLU A 559 0.29 -7.66 -16.17
CA GLU A 559 0.74 -9.01 -15.83
C GLU A 559 0.46 -9.96 -16.98
N LEU A 560 1.45 -10.77 -17.33
CA LEU A 560 1.34 -11.84 -18.30
C LEU A 560 1.58 -13.16 -17.59
N ASN A 561 0.58 -14.06 -17.63
CA ASN A 561 0.67 -15.38 -17.06
C ASN A 561 0.52 -16.40 -18.17
N LEU A 562 1.57 -17.17 -18.42
CA LEU A 562 1.56 -18.31 -19.34
C LEU A 562 1.13 -19.56 -18.57
N PRO A 563 0.71 -20.63 -19.27
CA PRO A 563 0.43 -21.92 -18.63
C PRO A 563 1.60 -22.41 -17.77
N GLU A 564 1.29 -23.10 -16.67
CA GLU A 564 2.32 -23.73 -15.85
C GLU A 564 3.17 -24.69 -16.69
N GLY A 565 4.46 -24.75 -16.40
CA GLY A 565 5.43 -25.49 -17.20
C GLY A 565 5.98 -24.73 -18.42
N SER A 566 5.49 -23.53 -18.71
CA SER A 566 6.07 -22.68 -19.76
C SER A 566 7.50 -22.28 -19.40
N SER A 567 8.39 -22.33 -20.40
CA SER A 567 9.77 -21.92 -20.23
C SER A 567 9.89 -20.39 -20.11
N ILE A 568 10.95 -19.93 -19.43
CA ILE A 568 11.24 -18.50 -19.38
C ILE A 568 11.46 -17.90 -20.78
N LYS A 569 11.91 -18.68 -21.76
CA LYS A 569 12.05 -18.24 -23.15
C LYS A 569 10.71 -17.91 -23.79
N ALA A 570 9.69 -18.77 -23.60
CA ALA A 570 8.34 -18.50 -24.11
C ALA A 570 7.73 -17.26 -23.45
N THR A 571 7.98 -17.07 -22.17
CA THR A 571 7.53 -15.87 -21.42
C THR A 571 8.26 -14.60 -21.90
N ASP A 572 9.53 -14.72 -22.18
CA ASP A 572 10.37 -13.64 -22.75
C ASP A 572 9.87 -13.19 -24.12
N GLU A 573 9.62 -14.15 -25.01
CA GLU A 573 9.05 -13.90 -26.33
C GLU A 573 7.67 -13.21 -26.27
N ALA A 574 6.82 -13.65 -25.35
CA ALA A 574 5.48 -13.06 -25.16
C ALA A 574 5.59 -11.62 -24.63
N ALA A 575 6.45 -11.38 -23.65
CA ALA A 575 6.68 -10.04 -23.08
C ALA A 575 7.27 -9.08 -24.10
N LEU A 576 8.29 -9.50 -24.85
CA LEU A 576 8.90 -8.68 -25.90
C LEU A 576 7.94 -8.42 -27.05
N LYS A 577 7.13 -9.38 -27.43
CA LYS A 577 6.11 -9.21 -28.47
C LYS A 577 5.11 -8.12 -28.09
N LEU A 578 4.59 -8.14 -26.85
CA LEU A 578 3.69 -7.11 -26.36
C LEU A 578 4.41 -5.76 -26.25
N THR A 579 5.62 -5.73 -25.72
CA THR A 579 6.43 -4.50 -25.60
C THR A 579 6.63 -3.83 -26.96
N ASN A 580 6.99 -4.61 -27.99
CA ASN A 580 7.20 -4.11 -29.35
C ASN A 580 5.92 -3.58 -30.01
N MET A 581 4.74 -4.09 -29.62
CA MET A 581 3.46 -3.55 -30.11
C MET A 581 3.09 -2.23 -29.42
N LEU A 582 3.58 -2.00 -28.19
CA LEU A 582 3.20 -0.85 -27.38
C LEU A 582 4.21 0.30 -27.43
N LYS A 583 5.51 0.04 -27.70
CA LYS A 583 6.59 1.05 -27.59
C LYS A 583 6.40 2.28 -28.47
N ASP A 584 5.73 2.12 -29.62
CA ASP A 584 5.49 3.21 -30.58
C ASP A 584 4.08 3.83 -30.40
N ASN A 585 3.31 3.42 -29.38
CA ASN A 585 1.99 3.97 -29.10
C ASN A 585 2.13 5.41 -28.57
N PRO A 586 1.41 6.39 -29.12
CA PRO A 586 1.52 7.80 -28.69
C PRO A 586 1.12 8.06 -27.24
N ASP A 587 0.34 7.18 -26.62
CA ASP A 587 -0.10 7.28 -25.21
C ASP A 587 0.95 6.72 -24.23
N VAL A 588 1.99 6.04 -24.72
CA VAL A 588 3.07 5.44 -23.92
C VAL A 588 4.26 6.39 -23.83
N GLU A 589 4.80 6.56 -22.65
CA GLU A 589 6.04 7.29 -22.39
C GLU A 589 7.25 6.33 -22.34
N SER A 590 7.14 5.25 -21.55
CA SER A 590 8.18 4.22 -21.45
C SER A 590 7.59 2.88 -20.99
N ILE A 591 8.34 1.80 -21.21
CA ILE A 591 7.97 0.45 -20.82
C ILE A 591 9.16 -0.22 -20.16
N GLY A 592 9.01 -0.59 -18.88
CA GLY A 592 9.92 -1.49 -18.17
C GLY A 592 9.33 -2.90 -18.16
N SER A 593 9.97 -3.87 -18.82
CA SER A 593 9.47 -5.26 -18.88
C SER A 593 10.33 -6.15 -18.00
N TYR A 594 9.69 -6.89 -17.10
CA TYR A 594 10.31 -7.81 -16.16
C TYR A 594 9.82 -9.23 -16.48
N VAL A 595 10.73 -10.10 -16.85
CA VAL A 595 10.44 -11.48 -17.26
C VAL A 595 10.95 -12.44 -16.19
N GLY A 596 10.10 -13.37 -15.77
CA GLY A 596 10.43 -14.32 -14.71
C GLY A 596 10.22 -13.81 -13.29
N LYS A 597 9.90 -12.53 -13.11
CA LYS A 597 9.65 -11.88 -11.81
C LYS A 597 8.84 -10.60 -12.04
N SER A 598 8.19 -10.08 -11.00
CA SER A 598 7.62 -8.73 -11.07
C SER A 598 8.67 -7.62 -10.98
N ALA A 599 8.28 -6.40 -11.32
CA ALA A 599 9.07 -5.21 -10.99
C ALA A 599 9.41 -5.18 -9.49
N PRO A 600 10.58 -4.63 -9.11
CA PRO A 600 10.84 -4.28 -7.72
C PRO A 600 9.71 -3.40 -7.17
N ARG A 601 9.45 -3.49 -5.87
CA ARG A 601 8.45 -2.64 -5.21
C ARG A 601 8.88 -1.18 -5.30
N PHE A 602 8.34 -0.41 -6.23
CA PHE A 602 8.66 1.02 -6.35
C PHE A 602 7.60 1.92 -5.69
N VAL A 603 6.49 1.33 -5.24
CA VAL A 603 5.49 1.97 -4.38
C VAL A 603 5.14 1.01 -3.25
N LEU A 604 4.97 1.51 -2.04
CA LEU A 604 4.74 0.69 -0.84
C LEU A 604 3.54 -0.25 -0.97
N VAL A 605 2.49 0.19 -1.64
CA VAL A 605 1.26 -0.58 -1.86
C VAL A 605 1.37 -1.70 -2.91
N MET A 606 2.50 -1.86 -3.59
CA MET A 606 2.69 -2.98 -4.52
C MET A 606 3.00 -4.27 -3.76
N ASP A 607 2.50 -5.39 -4.30
CA ASP A 607 2.82 -6.73 -3.82
C ASP A 607 3.65 -7.48 -4.87
N PRO A 608 4.98 -7.58 -4.70
CA PRO A 608 5.85 -8.20 -5.67
C PRO A 608 5.62 -9.71 -5.78
N VAL A 609 5.54 -10.21 -7.01
CA VAL A 609 5.44 -11.64 -7.29
C VAL A 609 6.83 -12.27 -7.23
N GLN A 610 6.94 -13.38 -6.50
CA GLN A 610 8.17 -14.16 -6.41
C GLN A 610 8.56 -14.77 -7.77
N PRO A 611 9.83 -15.09 -8.03
CA PRO A 611 10.29 -15.57 -9.32
C PRO A 611 9.50 -16.78 -9.84
N ARG A 612 9.06 -16.69 -11.11
CA ARG A 612 8.29 -17.72 -11.84
C ARG A 612 8.63 -17.67 -13.33
N ASN A 613 8.96 -18.82 -13.91
CA ASN A 613 9.32 -18.89 -15.32
C ASN A 613 8.17 -18.53 -16.28
N ASN A 614 6.93 -18.77 -15.86
CA ASN A 614 5.73 -18.52 -16.64
C ASN A 614 5.08 -17.16 -16.40
N TYR A 615 5.79 -16.23 -15.77
CA TYR A 615 5.27 -14.91 -15.39
C TYR A 615 6.13 -13.78 -15.94
N ALA A 616 5.50 -12.75 -16.46
CA ALA A 616 6.14 -11.48 -16.75
C ALA A 616 5.24 -10.31 -16.33
N GLN A 617 5.85 -9.17 -16.03
CA GLN A 617 5.16 -7.93 -15.72
C GLN A 617 5.75 -6.79 -16.53
N LEU A 618 4.89 -6.06 -17.23
CA LEU A 618 5.26 -4.81 -17.87
C LEU A 618 4.77 -3.65 -17.01
N VAL A 619 5.67 -2.72 -16.72
CA VAL A 619 5.35 -1.41 -16.15
C VAL A 619 5.26 -0.45 -17.31
N VAL A 620 4.04 -0.19 -17.77
CA VAL A 620 3.76 0.74 -18.86
C VAL A 620 3.50 2.12 -18.26
N VAL A 621 4.39 3.05 -18.50
CA VAL A 621 4.22 4.44 -18.06
C VAL A 621 3.47 5.19 -19.16
N ALA A 622 2.26 5.63 -18.86
CA ALA A 622 1.46 6.44 -19.77
C ALA A 622 1.85 7.93 -19.64
N LYS A 623 1.60 8.72 -20.67
CA LYS A 623 1.87 10.18 -20.65
C LYS A 623 1.05 10.92 -19.63
N ASP A 624 -0.19 10.47 -19.41
CA ASP A 624 -1.12 11.03 -18.44
C ASP A 624 -2.17 9.98 -18.03
N ILE A 625 -3.06 10.36 -17.11
CA ILE A 625 -4.10 9.47 -16.58
C ILE A 625 -5.11 9.06 -17.66
N ASP A 626 -5.46 9.96 -18.58
CA ASP A 626 -6.43 9.67 -19.63
C ASP A 626 -5.81 8.75 -20.70
N ALA A 627 -4.52 8.90 -21.00
CA ALA A 627 -3.75 7.97 -21.80
C ALA A 627 -3.72 6.58 -21.16
N ARG A 628 -3.51 6.48 -19.83
CA ARG A 628 -3.55 5.21 -19.09
C ARG A 628 -4.90 4.52 -19.23
N LYS A 629 -6.01 5.25 -19.09
CA LYS A 629 -7.37 4.70 -19.25
C LYS A 629 -7.62 4.19 -20.66
N ARG A 630 -7.09 4.87 -21.69
CA ARG A 630 -7.19 4.38 -23.08
C ARG A 630 -6.33 3.15 -23.36
N LEU A 631 -5.16 3.07 -22.74
CA LEU A 631 -4.23 1.94 -22.89
C LEU A 631 -4.76 0.62 -22.34
N GLU A 632 -5.47 0.65 -21.22
CA GLU A 632 -5.92 -0.56 -20.53
C GLU A 632 -6.80 -1.47 -21.43
N PRO A 633 -7.89 -1.00 -22.05
CA PRO A 633 -8.67 -1.82 -22.98
C PRO A 633 -7.88 -2.20 -24.24
N GLN A 634 -7.03 -1.30 -24.77
CA GLN A 634 -6.20 -1.58 -25.96
C GLN A 634 -5.22 -2.73 -25.69
N ILE A 635 -4.57 -2.76 -24.54
CA ILE A 635 -3.64 -3.82 -24.17
C ILE A 635 -4.40 -5.16 -24.07
N ARG A 636 -5.58 -5.17 -23.47
CA ARG A 636 -6.41 -6.37 -23.36
C ARG A 636 -6.77 -6.93 -24.74
N GLU A 637 -7.15 -6.07 -25.68
CA GLU A 637 -7.46 -6.48 -27.06
C GLU A 637 -6.21 -6.97 -27.80
N LEU A 638 -5.07 -6.30 -27.66
CA LEU A 638 -3.81 -6.70 -28.27
C LEU A 638 -3.37 -8.09 -27.77
N VAL A 639 -3.46 -8.34 -26.48
CA VAL A 639 -3.11 -9.65 -25.92
C VAL A 639 -4.09 -10.72 -26.40
N ALA A 640 -5.39 -10.48 -26.37
CA ALA A 640 -6.38 -11.43 -26.84
C ALA A 640 -6.19 -11.81 -28.31
N ALA A 641 -5.83 -10.84 -29.15
CA ALA A 641 -5.63 -11.08 -30.60
C ALA A 641 -4.29 -11.76 -30.93
N ASN A 642 -3.21 -11.46 -30.17
CA ASN A 642 -1.85 -11.83 -30.58
C ASN A 642 -1.19 -12.87 -29.68
N LEU A 643 -1.68 -13.07 -28.45
CA LEU A 643 -1.12 -13.93 -27.42
C LEU A 643 -2.20 -14.85 -26.80
N PRO A 644 -2.80 -15.76 -27.61
CA PRO A 644 -3.98 -16.53 -27.17
C PRO A 644 -3.73 -17.45 -25.97
N ASN A 645 -2.47 -17.84 -25.72
CA ASN A 645 -2.08 -18.71 -24.62
C ASN A 645 -1.70 -17.92 -23.35
N VAL A 646 -1.84 -16.59 -23.36
CA VAL A 646 -1.45 -15.74 -22.24
C VAL A 646 -2.69 -15.18 -21.55
N VAL A 647 -2.79 -15.38 -20.25
CA VAL A 647 -3.77 -14.70 -19.40
C VAL A 647 -3.15 -13.39 -18.94
N SER A 648 -3.65 -12.27 -19.45
CA SER A 648 -3.19 -10.95 -19.04
C SER A 648 -4.15 -10.29 -18.07
N TYR A 649 -3.60 -9.52 -17.17
CA TYR A 649 -4.33 -8.64 -16.28
C TYR A 649 -3.63 -7.29 -16.18
N SER A 650 -4.34 -6.24 -16.59
CA SER A 650 -3.86 -4.86 -16.46
C SER A 650 -4.50 -4.22 -15.25
N ARG A 651 -3.69 -3.61 -14.39
CA ARG A 651 -4.17 -2.89 -13.21
C ARG A 651 -3.42 -1.60 -12.98
N SER A 652 -4.13 -0.59 -12.52
CA SER A 652 -3.54 0.61 -11.94
C SER A 652 -3.05 0.32 -10.51
N ILE A 653 -2.10 1.12 -10.05
CA ILE A 653 -1.61 1.05 -8.66
C ILE A 653 -2.73 1.54 -7.73
N PRO A 654 -3.10 0.82 -6.65
CA PRO A 654 -4.12 1.27 -5.70
C PRO A 654 -3.61 2.44 -4.82
N LEU A 655 -4.53 3.19 -4.20
CA LEU A 655 -4.22 4.28 -3.25
C LEU A 655 -4.11 3.85 -1.78
N GLY A 656 -4.17 2.57 -1.50
CA GLY A 656 -4.13 2.01 -0.14
C GLY A 656 -3.65 0.57 -0.16
N PRO A 657 -3.72 -0.17 0.97
CA PRO A 657 -3.31 -1.56 1.03
C PRO A 657 -3.92 -2.39 -0.11
N PRO A 658 -3.11 -3.18 -0.84
CA PRO A 658 -3.53 -3.80 -2.09
C PRO A 658 -4.41 -5.01 -1.89
N ALA A 659 -5.40 -5.17 -2.78
CA ALA A 659 -5.92 -6.48 -3.16
C ALA A 659 -5.32 -6.89 -4.51
N ALA A 660 -4.91 -8.15 -4.65
CA ALA A 660 -4.26 -8.62 -5.88
C ALA A 660 -5.21 -8.57 -7.09
N TYR A 661 -6.47 -8.93 -6.89
CA TYR A 661 -7.54 -8.87 -7.89
C TYR A 661 -8.80 -8.26 -7.29
N PRO A 662 -9.61 -7.58 -8.09
CA PRO A 662 -10.85 -6.94 -7.61
C PRO A 662 -11.90 -7.94 -7.12
N VAL A 663 -11.99 -9.13 -7.76
CA VAL A 663 -12.90 -10.20 -7.35
C VAL A 663 -12.08 -11.43 -6.99
N MET A 664 -12.23 -11.90 -5.77
CA MET A 664 -11.50 -13.07 -5.26
C MET A 664 -12.42 -13.93 -4.40
N LEU A 665 -12.52 -15.21 -4.75
CA LEU A 665 -13.22 -16.24 -3.98
C LEU A 665 -12.30 -17.42 -3.74
N ARG A 666 -12.17 -17.86 -2.49
CA ARG A 666 -11.30 -18.97 -2.09
C ARG A 666 -12.11 -20.22 -1.84
N VAL A 667 -11.66 -21.31 -2.43
CA VAL A 667 -12.17 -22.66 -2.18
C VAL A 667 -11.09 -23.41 -1.42
N THR A 668 -11.40 -23.80 -0.20
CA THR A 668 -10.46 -24.48 0.71
C THR A 668 -11.02 -25.83 1.12
N GLY A 669 -10.19 -26.84 1.19
CA GLY A 669 -10.62 -28.17 1.62
C GLY A 669 -9.43 -29.11 1.81
N PRO A 670 -9.65 -30.30 2.42
CA PRO A 670 -8.58 -31.25 2.73
C PRO A 670 -8.08 -32.06 1.53
N ASP A 671 -8.86 -32.15 0.44
CA ASP A 671 -8.54 -32.93 -0.75
C ASP A 671 -8.40 -32.03 -1.98
N ASP A 672 -7.24 -32.07 -2.63
CA ASP A 672 -6.89 -31.25 -3.79
C ASP A 672 -7.89 -31.43 -4.94
N ASN A 673 -8.37 -32.65 -5.18
CA ASN A 673 -9.24 -32.94 -6.31
C ASN A 673 -10.64 -32.36 -6.11
N ILE A 674 -11.14 -32.45 -4.87
CA ILE A 674 -12.42 -31.86 -4.49
C ILE A 674 -12.33 -30.32 -4.58
N VAL A 675 -11.23 -29.73 -4.05
CA VAL A 675 -11.00 -28.29 -4.15
C VAL A 675 -10.96 -27.82 -5.59
N LYS A 676 -10.29 -28.56 -6.50
CA LYS A 676 -10.24 -28.25 -7.93
C LYS A 676 -11.62 -28.32 -8.59
N GLU A 677 -12.42 -29.35 -8.27
CA GLU A 677 -13.77 -29.49 -8.81
C GLU A 677 -14.65 -28.30 -8.42
N TYR A 678 -14.64 -27.94 -7.13
CA TYR A 678 -15.47 -26.83 -6.65
C TYR A 678 -14.95 -25.47 -7.10
N ALA A 679 -13.64 -25.28 -7.21
CA ALA A 679 -13.07 -24.08 -7.79
C ALA A 679 -13.51 -23.87 -9.25
N GLN A 680 -13.60 -24.96 -10.03
CA GLN A 680 -14.10 -24.90 -11.40
C GLN A 680 -15.59 -24.50 -11.45
N LYS A 681 -16.41 -24.98 -10.51
CA LYS A 681 -17.83 -24.58 -10.37
C LYS A 681 -17.93 -23.09 -10.03
N VAL A 682 -17.13 -22.62 -9.07
CA VAL A 682 -17.05 -21.19 -8.70
C VAL A 682 -16.63 -20.33 -9.89
N ARG A 683 -15.61 -20.74 -10.65
CA ARG A 683 -15.18 -20.02 -11.86
C ARG A 683 -16.29 -19.94 -12.90
N THR A 684 -17.04 -21.02 -13.08
CA THR A 684 -18.14 -21.05 -14.04
C THR A 684 -19.22 -20.03 -13.68
N VAL A 685 -19.61 -19.95 -12.41
CA VAL A 685 -20.58 -18.96 -11.93
C VAL A 685 -20.01 -17.55 -12.07
N MET A 686 -18.76 -17.33 -11.65
CA MET A 686 -18.10 -16.02 -11.77
C MET A 686 -18.02 -15.54 -13.23
N ALA A 687 -17.72 -16.42 -14.18
CA ALA A 687 -17.63 -16.11 -15.61
C ALA A 687 -19.00 -15.79 -16.25
N GLN A 688 -20.12 -16.16 -15.63
CA GLN A 688 -21.45 -15.81 -16.09
C GLN A 688 -21.84 -14.36 -15.77
N ASN A 689 -21.16 -13.72 -14.83
CA ASN A 689 -21.42 -12.32 -14.51
C ASN A 689 -20.84 -11.42 -15.61
N PRO A 690 -21.68 -10.58 -16.28
CA PRO A 690 -21.24 -9.78 -17.43
C PRO A 690 -20.23 -8.67 -17.06
N ALA A 691 -20.12 -8.31 -15.80
CA ALA A 691 -19.17 -7.33 -15.31
C ALA A 691 -17.76 -7.91 -15.12
N VAL A 692 -17.61 -9.24 -15.12
CA VAL A 692 -16.34 -9.92 -14.99
C VAL A 692 -15.69 -10.06 -16.37
N THR A 693 -14.52 -9.42 -16.53
CA THR A 693 -13.81 -9.36 -17.82
C THR A 693 -12.88 -10.54 -18.06
N MET A 694 -12.40 -11.17 -17.00
CA MET A 694 -11.52 -12.33 -17.04
C MET A 694 -11.67 -13.16 -15.78
N THR A 695 -11.41 -14.47 -15.87
CA THR A 695 -11.33 -15.34 -14.70
C THR A 695 -10.09 -16.21 -14.78
N ARG A 696 -9.42 -16.40 -13.64
CA ARG A 696 -8.27 -17.31 -13.52
C ARG A 696 -8.24 -17.98 -12.16
N PHE A 697 -7.47 -19.04 -12.07
CA PHE A 697 -7.04 -19.63 -10.80
C PHE A 697 -5.65 -19.11 -10.43
N ASP A 698 -5.35 -19.05 -9.13
CA ASP A 698 -3.99 -18.82 -8.64
C ASP A 698 -3.10 -20.05 -8.93
N TRP A 699 -3.69 -21.25 -8.88
CA TRP A 699 -3.08 -22.51 -9.33
C TRP A 699 -4.17 -23.51 -9.70
N MET A 700 -3.90 -24.46 -10.53
CA MET A 700 -4.72 -25.62 -10.87
C MET A 700 -4.08 -26.44 -12.01
N GLU A 701 -3.18 -25.82 -12.76
CA GLU A 701 -2.61 -26.41 -13.97
C GLU A 701 -1.60 -27.50 -13.63
N GLN A 702 -1.50 -28.45 -14.52
CA GLN A 702 -0.57 -29.57 -14.42
C GLN A 702 0.61 -29.39 -15.37
N ASN A 703 1.78 -29.81 -14.92
CA ASN A 703 2.98 -29.88 -15.74
C ASN A 703 3.14 -31.29 -16.32
N GLY A 704 3.67 -31.37 -17.53
CA GLY A 704 4.16 -32.63 -18.05
C GLY A 704 5.46 -33.03 -17.34
N ALA A 705 5.50 -34.24 -16.82
CA ALA A 705 6.69 -34.83 -16.20
C ALA A 705 7.11 -36.09 -16.94
N ALA A 706 8.41 -36.25 -17.19
CA ALA A 706 9.02 -37.46 -17.67
C ALA A 706 9.48 -38.30 -16.47
N LYS A 707 8.75 -39.35 -16.15
CA LYS A 707 9.03 -40.21 -14.99
C LYS A 707 9.92 -41.38 -15.40
N LEU A 708 11.03 -41.52 -14.74
CA LEU A 708 11.96 -42.62 -14.89
C LEU A 708 11.73 -43.67 -13.81
N THR A 709 11.15 -44.77 -14.16
CA THR A 709 10.99 -45.93 -13.26
C THR A 709 12.24 -46.80 -13.32
N ILE A 710 13.05 -46.78 -12.27
CA ILE A 710 14.32 -47.47 -12.19
C ILE A 710 14.12 -48.94 -11.81
N ASP A 711 14.79 -49.84 -12.55
CA ASP A 711 14.93 -51.23 -12.22
C ASP A 711 16.11 -51.40 -11.25
N ASN A 712 15.79 -51.52 -9.97
CA ASN A 712 16.83 -51.58 -8.93
C ASN A 712 17.73 -52.80 -9.00
N ASP A 713 17.23 -53.94 -9.54
CA ASP A 713 18.02 -55.17 -9.63
C ASP A 713 19.05 -55.08 -10.77
N LYS A 714 18.65 -54.56 -11.90
CA LYS A 714 19.56 -54.24 -13.01
C LYS A 714 20.59 -53.18 -12.65
N LEU A 715 20.10 -52.12 -11.96
CA LEU A 715 20.98 -51.05 -11.49
C LEU A 715 22.14 -51.61 -10.62
N ARG A 716 21.81 -52.43 -9.65
CA ARG A 716 22.82 -53.09 -8.77
C ARG A 716 23.74 -54.05 -9.52
N GLN A 717 23.23 -54.80 -10.46
CA GLN A 717 24.03 -55.68 -11.32
C GLN A 717 25.06 -54.92 -12.14
N MET A 718 24.74 -53.65 -12.52
CA MET A 718 25.66 -52.79 -13.25
C MET A 718 26.55 -51.95 -12.34
N GLY A 719 26.52 -52.14 -11.00
CA GLY A 719 27.31 -51.42 -10.03
C GLY A 719 26.93 -49.96 -9.84
N LEU A 720 25.67 -49.60 -10.19
CA LEU A 720 25.16 -48.23 -10.09
C LEU A 720 24.25 -48.07 -8.89
N SER A 721 24.20 -46.85 -8.35
CA SER A 721 23.22 -46.37 -7.37
C SER A 721 22.24 -45.40 -8.01
N ARG A 722 21.08 -45.21 -7.40
CA ARG A 722 20.12 -44.20 -7.83
C ARG A 722 20.70 -42.79 -7.83
N LYS A 723 21.56 -42.49 -6.85
CA LYS A 723 22.24 -41.18 -6.72
C LYS A 723 23.13 -40.94 -7.94
N GLU A 724 23.92 -41.94 -8.36
CA GLU A 724 24.80 -41.81 -9.53
C GLU A 724 24.01 -41.61 -10.81
N VAL A 725 22.89 -42.31 -10.99
CA VAL A 725 21.99 -42.08 -12.14
C VAL A 725 21.41 -40.66 -12.11
N ALA A 726 20.92 -40.21 -10.95
CA ALA A 726 20.36 -38.86 -10.83
C ALA A 726 21.40 -37.77 -11.06
N THR A 727 22.65 -37.95 -10.50
CA THR A 727 23.76 -37.01 -10.73
C THR A 727 24.16 -36.96 -12.19
N ALA A 728 24.25 -38.11 -12.86
CA ALA A 728 24.56 -38.19 -14.27
C ALA A 728 23.50 -37.46 -15.12
N LEU A 729 22.22 -37.75 -14.91
CA LEU A 729 21.13 -37.10 -15.62
C LEU A 729 21.11 -35.60 -15.36
N GLN A 730 21.28 -35.15 -14.12
CA GLN A 730 21.37 -33.75 -13.81
C GLN A 730 22.51 -33.07 -14.54
N ALA A 731 23.69 -33.68 -14.51
CA ALA A 731 24.88 -33.14 -15.15
C ALA A 731 24.72 -33.11 -16.68
N GLU A 732 24.15 -34.14 -17.26
CA GLU A 732 24.00 -34.26 -18.70
C GLU A 732 22.96 -33.26 -19.22
N ILE A 733 21.83 -33.11 -18.55
CA ILE A 733 20.69 -32.32 -19.02
C ILE A 733 20.77 -30.88 -18.56
N SER A 734 20.75 -30.65 -17.24
CA SER A 734 20.67 -29.31 -16.64
C SER A 734 22.03 -28.68 -16.42
N GLY A 735 23.04 -29.52 -16.26
CA GLY A 735 24.38 -29.12 -15.89
C GLY A 735 24.68 -29.34 -14.38
N TYR A 736 25.94 -29.59 -14.12
CA TYR A 736 26.49 -29.81 -12.78
C TYR A 736 27.66 -28.85 -12.56
N THR A 737 27.63 -28.02 -11.52
CA THR A 737 28.71 -27.10 -11.18
C THR A 737 29.88 -27.91 -10.65
N VAL A 738 30.96 -27.96 -11.43
CA VAL A 738 32.17 -28.74 -11.11
C VAL A 738 33.18 -27.95 -10.31
N ALA A 739 33.29 -26.65 -10.54
CA ALA A 739 34.21 -25.74 -9.85
C ALA A 739 33.78 -24.30 -10.02
N GLN A 740 34.54 -23.37 -9.45
CA GLN A 740 34.40 -21.93 -9.68
C GLN A 740 35.68 -21.35 -10.25
N TYR A 741 35.51 -20.49 -11.23
CA TYR A 741 36.54 -19.67 -11.83
C TYR A 741 36.52 -18.28 -11.26
N LEU A 742 37.63 -17.80 -10.72
CA LEU A 742 37.70 -16.48 -10.10
C LEU A 742 38.24 -15.47 -11.11
N GLU A 743 37.43 -14.45 -11.42
CA GLU A 743 37.80 -13.34 -12.32
C GLU A 743 37.43 -12.00 -11.68
N GLY A 744 38.44 -11.20 -11.36
CA GLY A 744 38.21 -9.93 -10.66
C GLY A 744 37.49 -10.11 -9.32
N ASP A 745 36.29 -9.58 -9.20
CA ASP A 745 35.44 -9.66 -8.01
C ASP A 745 34.42 -10.82 -8.08
N GLN A 746 34.42 -11.61 -9.19
CA GLN A 746 33.41 -12.63 -9.44
C GLN A 746 33.96 -14.05 -9.26
N ALA A 747 33.03 -14.91 -8.79
CA ALA A 747 33.21 -16.36 -8.82
C ALA A 747 32.22 -16.92 -9.86
N ILE A 748 32.74 -17.23 -11.04
CA ILE A 748 31.98 -17.75 -12.17
C ILE A 748 31.91 -19.26 -12.08
N ASP A 749 30.75 -19.87 -12.01
CA ASP A 749 30.58 -21.30 -11.94
C ASP A 749 31.00 -21.97 -13.26
N MET A 750 31.81 -23.00 -13.14
CA MET A 750 32.14 -23.91 -14.22
C MET A 750 31.14 -25.05 -14.23
N VAL A 751 30.34 -25.15 -15.29
CA VAL A 751 29.24 -26.10 -15.38
C VAL A 751 29.50 -27.13 -16.47
N PHE A 752 29.56 -28.38 -16.07
CA PHE A 752 29.61 -29.51 -17.00
C PHE A 752 28.19 -29.84 -17.50
N ARG A 753 28.00 -30.02 -18.79
CA ARG A 753 26.78 -30.53 -19.42
C ARG A 753 27.01 -31.13 -20.80
N LEU A 754 25.99 -31.86 -21.32
CA LEU A 754 26.04 -32.30 -22.70
C LEU A 754 25.87 -31.15 -23.70
N GLN A 755 26.33 -31.38 -24.94
CA GLN A 755 26.11 -30.45 -26.04
C GLN A 755 24.61 -30.25 -26.27
N PRO A 756 24.17 -29.09 -26.76
CA PRO A 756 22.75 -28.79 -26.97
C PRO A 756 22.02 -29.82 -27.85
N VAL A 757 22.72 -30.38 -28.84
CA VAL A 757 22.17 -31.39 -29.73
C VAL A 757 21.75 -32.69 -29.00
N ASP A 758 22.46 -33.04 -27.94
CA ASP A 758 22.22 -34.29 -27.19
C ASP A 758 21.20 -34.14 -26.04
N ARG A 759 20.68 -32.93 -25.77
CA ARG A 759 19.79 -32.63 -24.64
C ARG A 759 18.58 -31.75 -24.97
N SER A 760 18.33 -31.51 -26.28
CA SER A 760 17.32 -30.52 -26.67
C SER A 760 15.90 -31.06 -26.68
N THR A 761 15.73 -32.39 -26.81
CA THR A 761 14.41 -33.02 -26.86
C THR A 761 14.25 -34.13 -25.83
N VAL A 762 13.01 -34.34 -25.37
CA VAL A 762 12.72 -35.41 -24.39
C VAL A 762 12.95 -36.80 -24.99
N THR A 763 12.86 -36.94 -26.32
CA THR A 763 13.12 -38.21 -27.05
C THR A 763 14.59 -38.61 -26.95
N GLU A 764 15.49 -37.65 -26.81
CA GLU A 764 16.94 -37.92 -26.66
C GLU A 764 17.29 -38.49 -25.27
N LEU A 765 16.42 -38.30 -24.26
CA LEU A 765 16.62 -38.89 -22.92
C LEU A 765 16.69 -40.43 -22.96
N GLU A 766 16.00 -41.09 -23.88
CA GLU A 766 16.05 -42.53 -24.02
C GLU A 766 17.43 -43.06 -24.54
N THR A 767 18.16 -42.20 -25.23
CA THR A 767 19.47 -42.50 -25.80
C THR A 767 20.64 -42.13 -24.90
N LEU A 768 20.37 -41.47 -23.75
CA LEU A 768 21.43 -41.10 -22.82
C LEU A 768 22.18 -42.32 -22.26
N THR A 769 23.43 -42.14 -22.03
CA THR A 769 24.29 -43.17 -21.45
C THR A 769 24.89 -42.69 -20.15
N ILE A 770 24.81 -43.52 -19.12
CA ILE A 770 25.36 -43.22 -17.81
C ILE A 770 26.83 -43.68 -17.81
N PRO A 771 27.85 -42.80 -17.67
CA PRO A 771 29.22 -43.16 -17.62
C PRO A 771 29.52 -43.86 -16.28
N THR A 772 30.16 -45.03 -16.37
CA THR A 772 30.64 -45.78 -15.20
C THR A 772 32.10 -46.17 -15.39
N SER A 773 32.77 -46.55 -14.31
CA SER A 773 34.15 -47.04 -14.36
C SER A 773 34.30 -48.33 -15.20
N ALA A 774 33.21 -49.06 -15.41
CA ALA A 774 33.19 -50.29 -16.21
C ALA A 774 32.78 -50.05 -17.68
N GLY A 775 32.46 -48.85 -18.08
CA GLY A 775 31.95 -48.45 -19.42
C GLY A 775 30.66 -47.64 -19.31
N ALA A 776 30.06 -47.30 -20.46
CA ALA A 776 28.80 -46.53 -20.50
C ALA A 776 27.62 -47.48 -20.52
N VAL A 777 26.64 -47.20 -19.65
CA VAL A 777 25.37 -47.95 -19.54
C VAL A 777 24.22 -47.13 -20.15
N PRO A 778 23.53 -47.58 -21.17
CA PRO A 778 22.37 -46.94 -21.72
C PRO A 778 21.27 -46.81 -20.64
N LEU A 779 20.67 -45.63 -20.51
CA LEU A 779 19.63 -45.35 -19.53
C LEU A 779 18.41 -46.33 -19.72
N SER A 780 18.08 -46.67 -20.96
CA SER A 780 17.02 -47.62 -21.28
C SER A 780 17.21 -49.05 -20.72
N GLN A 781 18.45 -49.43 -20.35
CA GLN A 781 18.72 -50.72 -19.70
C GLN A 781 18.33 -50.73 -18.24
N VAL A 782 18.46 -49.61 -17.54
CA VAL A 782 18.26 -49.50 -16.07
C VAL A 782 16.97 -48.77 -15.68
N ALA A 783 16.35 -48.06 -16.62
CA ALA A 783 15.13 -47.28 -16.37
C ALA A 783 14.13 -47.37 -17.51
N ARG A 784 12.85 -47.25 -17.17
CA ARG A 784 11.77 -47.09 -18.15
C ARG A 784 11.22 -45.67 -18.06
N LEU A 785 11.14 -44.98 -19.19
CA LEU A 785 10.57 -43.65 -19.30
C LEU A 785 9.03 -43.75 -19.47
N SER A 786 8.27 -42.97 -18.73
CA SER A 786 6.83 -42.75 -18.89
C SER A 786 6.52 -41.27 -18.78
N TYR A 787 5.47 -40.82 -19.44
CA TYR A 787 5.01 -39.43 -19.36
C TYR A 787 3.78 -39.34 -18.49
N GLU A 788 3.84 -38.53 -17.47
CA GLU A 788 2.75 -38.31 -16.52
C GLU A 788 2.49 -36.79 -16.38
N SER A 789 1.30 -36.48 -15.91
CA SER A 789 0.98 -35.10 -15.49
C SER A 789 1.07 -34.98 -13.97
N GLU A 790 1.74 -33.95 -13.48
CA GLU A 790 1.83 -33.64 -12.06
C GLU A 790 1.43 -32.20 -11.77
N ASN A 791 1.07 -31.90 -10.51
CA ASN A 791 0.76 -30.52 -10.13
C ASN A 791 2.00 -29.64 -10.32
N GLY A 792 1.88 -28.59 -11.11
CA GLY A 792 2.96 -27.62 -11.31
C GLY A 792 3.19 -26.76 -10.05
N MET A 793 2.11 -26.54 -9.28
CA MET A 793 2.14 -25.79 -8.03
C MET A 793 0.96 -26.23 -7.15
N ILE A 794 1.12 -26.16 -5.83
CA ILE A 794 0.07 -26.39 -4.83
C ILE A 794 0.08 -25.22 -3.86
N TRP A 795 -1.03 -24.48 -3.79
CA TRP A 795 -1.21 -23.42 -2.79
C TRP A 795 -1.94 -23.95 -1.57
N ARG A 796 -1.50 -23.46 -0.41
CA ARG A 796 -2.14 -23.73 0.88
C ARG A 796 -2.41 -22.43 1.63
N ARG A 797 -3.47 -22.43 2.40
CA ARG A 797 -3.78 -21.39 3.37
C ARG A 797 -4.10 -22.05 4.71
N ASN A 798 -3.38 -21.69 5.75
CA ASN A 798 -3.53 -22.29 7.10
C ASN A 798 -3.51 -23.82 7.05
N LEU A 799 -2.50 -24.38 6.36
CA LEU A 799 -2.24 -25.81 6.18
C LEU A 799 -3.22 -26.56 5.26
N LEU A 800 -4.22 -25.94 4.72
CA LEU A 800 -5.18 -26.59 3.83
C LEU A 800 -4.98 -26.17 2.37
N PRO A 801 -5.04 -27.11 1.41
CA PRO A 801 -5.08 -26.77 0.01
C PRO A 801 -6.19 -25.75 -0.28
N THR A 802 -5.83 -24.69 -0.97
CA THR A 802 -6.74 -23.58 -1.25
C THR A 802 -6.54 -23.11 -2.68
N ILE A 803 -7.62 -23.00 -3.44
CA ILE A 803 -7.62 -22.39 -4.77
C ILE A 803 -8.37 -21.07 -4.69
N THR A 804 -7.71 -20.01 -5.14
CA THR A 804 -8.35 -18.70 -5.29
C THR A 804 -8.81 -18.53 -6.73
N VAL A 805 -10.10 -18.31 -6.89
CA VAL A 805 -10.71 -17.93 -8.16
C VAL A 805 -10.69 -16.42 -8.23
N CYS A 806 -9.90 -15.89 -9.15
CA CYS A 806 -9.69 -14.45 -9.34
C CYS A 806 -10.46 -13.97 -10.57
N GLY A 807 -11.05 -12.78 -10.48
CA GLY A 807 -11.74 -12.12 -11.58
C GLY A 807 -11.29 -10.67 -11.76
N GLY A 808 -11.13 -10.25 -13.03
CA GLY A 808 -11.01 -8.84 -13.41
C GLY A 808 -12.40 -8.26 -13.64
N ILE A 809 -12.55 -6.94 -13.49
CA ILE A 809 -13.84 -6.25 -13.70
C ILE A 809 -13.73 -5.22 -14.82
N GLY A 810 -14.87 -4.86 -15.39
CA GLY A 810 -15.00 -3.79 -16.37
C GLY A 810 -15.04 -2.40 -15.71
N GLU A 811 -15.00 -1.35 -16.52
CA GLU A 811 -15.12 0.02 -16.04
C GLU A 811 -16.50 0.31 -15.42
N GLY A 812 -16.52 1.18 -14.43
CA GLY A 812 -17.76 1.70 -13.82
C GLY A 812 -18.40 0.81 -12.76
N VAL A 813 -17.83 -0.38 -12.48
CA VAL A 813 -18.25 -1.29 -11.40
C VAL A 813 -17.15 -1.41 -10.34
N THR A 814 -17.49 -1.81 -9.13
CA THR A 814 -16.53 -1.99 -8.04
C THR A 814 -16.28 -3.47 -7.77
N GLY A 815 -15.06 -3.80 -7.35
CA GLY A 815 -14.70 -5.17 -7.01
C GLY A 815 -15.53 -5.75 -5.86
N ASN A 816 -15.83 -4.91 -4.86
CA ASN A 816 -16.61 -5.34 -3.70
C ASN A 816 -18.05 -5.71 -4.08
N ASP A 817 -18.71 -4.89 -4.92
CA ASP A 817 -20.08 -5.16 -5.35
C ASP A 817 -20.17 -6.44 -6.18
N ILE A 818 -19.23 -6.63 -7.12
CA ILE A 818 -19.20 -7.83 -7.97
C ILE A 818 -18.84 -9.08 -7.15
N THR A 819 -17.90 -8.97 -6.21
CA THR A 819 -17.56 -10.09 -5.32
C THR A 819 -18.78 -10.53 -4.50
N GLN A 820 -19.54 -9.59 -3.97
CA GLN A 820 -20.75 -9.89 -3.21
C GLN A 820 -21.83 -10.53 -4.08
N GLN A 821 -22.06 -10.00 -5.30
CA GLN A 821 -23.03 -10.58 -6.24
C GLN A 821 -22.67 -12.03 -6.60
N VAL A 822 -21.42 -12.28 -7.00
CA VAL A 822 -20.98 -13.65 -7.34
C VAL A 822 -21.06 -14.57 -6.12
N TYR A 823 -20.75 -14.07 -4.92
CA TYR A 823 -20.87 -14.85 -3.70
C TYR A 823 -22.33 -15.21 -3.36
N ASP A 824 -23.26 -14.30 -3.64
CA ASP A 824 -24.69 -14.55 -3.46
C ASP A 824 -25.22 -15.53 -4.51
N ASP A 825 -24.78 -15.45 -5.77
CA ASP A 825 -25.10 -16.40 -6.83
C ASP A 825 -24.60 -17.84 -6.53
N LEU A 826 -23.59 -17.97 -5.67
CA LEU A 826 -23.07 -19.26 -5.18
C LEU A 826 -23.85 -19.84 -3.99
N ALA A 827 -24.97 -19.22 -3.56
CA ALA A 827 -25.68 -19.64 -2.35
C ALA A 827 -26.13 -21.11 -2.36
N GLU A 828 -26.63 -21.60 -3.49
CA GLU A 828 -27.03 -22.99 -3.66
C GLU A 828 -25.82 -23.94 -3.59
N LEU A 829 -24.71 -23.58 -4.25
CA LEU A 829 -23.48 -24.35 -4.22
C LEU A 829 -22.91 -24.43 -2.81
N ARG A 830 -22.94 -23.32 -2.05
CA ARG A 830 -22.43 -23.26 -0.66
C ARG A 830 -23.24 -24.12 0.32
N GLN A 831 -24.54 -24.24 0.10
CA GLN A 831 -25.40 -25.10 0.94
C GLN A 831 -25.12 -26.59 0.72
N ASN A 832 -24.59 -26.98 -0.44
CA ASN A 832 -24.36 -28.35 -0.84
C ASN A 832 -22.86 -28.73 -0.88
N LEU A 833 -22.01 -28.06 -0.11
CA LEU A 833 -20.58 -28.37 -0.04
C LEU A 833 -20.31 -29.68 0.71
N PRO A 834 -19.31 -30.48 0.28
CA PRO A 834 -18.83 -31.62 1.05
C PRO A 834 -18.26 -31.18 2.41
N ASN A 835 -18.24 -32.12 3.36
CA ASN A 835 -17.66 -31.86 4.67
C ASN A 835 -16.20 -31.42 4.57
N GLY A 836 -15.87 -30.33 5.23
CA GLY A 836 -14.52 -29.76 5.27
C GLY A 836 -14.15 -28.87 4.07
N VAL A 837 -15.05 -28.70 3.10
CA VAL A 837 -14.86 -27.73 2.00
C VAL A 837 -15.57 -26.43 2.33
N THR A 838 -14.89 -25.30 2.11
CA THR A 838 -15.46 -23.96 2.31
C THR A 838 -15.25 -23.10 1.08
N ILE A 839 -16.19 -22.18 0.86
CA ILE A 839 -16.05 -21.10 -0.14
C ILE A 839 -16.13 -19.78 0.63
N GLU A 840 -15.05 -19.02 0.59
CA GLU A 840 -14.88 -17.78 1.35
C GLU A 840 -14.62 -16.61 0.42
N ILE A 841 -15.05 -15.42 0.86
CA ILE A 841 -14.72 -14.16 0.22
C ILE A 841 -13.24 -13.85 0.49
N GLY A 842 -12.56 -13.31 -0.52
CA GLY A 842 -11.20 -12.82 -0.42
C GLY A 842 -11.02 -11.43 -1.02
N GLY A 843 -9.78 -10.93 -1.00
CA GLY A 843 -9.44 -9.67 -1.61
C GLY A 843 -10.02 -8.44 -0.91
N SER A 844 -10.33 -7.41 -1.69
CA SER A 844 -10.69 -6.09 -1.16
C SER A 844 -11.95 -6.10 -0.27
N LEU A 845 -12.90 -6.99 -0.52
CA LEU A 845 -14.12 -7.08 0.30
C LEU A 845 -13.80 -7.69 1.69
N GLU A 846 -12.93 -8.69 1.78
CA GLU A 846 -12.46 -9.23 3.05
C GLU A 846 -11.69 -8.17 3.85
N ASP A 847 -10.76 -7.47 3.18
CA ASP A 847 -9.93 -6.45 3.82
C ASP A 847 -10.76 -5.25 4.27
N SER A 848 -11.78 -4.86 3.48
CA SER A 848 -12.74 -3.82 3.84
C SER A 848 -13.54 -4.21 5.10
N ALA A 849 -14.07 -5.43 5.15
CA ALA A 849 -14.82 -5.91 6.30
C ALA A 849 -13.97 -6.01 7.57
N LYS A 850 -12.74 -6.52 7.47
CA LYS A 850 -11.78 -6.56 8.60
C LYS A 850 -11.44 -5.15 9.09
N THR A 851 -11.15 -4.23 8.17
CA THR A 851 -10.79 -2.85 8.50
C THR A 851 -11.92 -2.12 9.19
N LEU A 852 -13.16 -2.28 8.69
CA LEU A 852 -14.35 -1.74 9.33
C LEU A 852 -14.52 -2.29 10.75
N GLY A 853 -14.29 -3.59 10.95
CA GLY A 853 -14.30 -4.21 12.28
C GLY A 853 -13.33 -3.53 13.25
N TYR A 854 -12.08 -3.34 12.84
CA TYR A 854 -11.07 -2.65 13.65
C TYR A 854 -11.37 -1.16 13.85
N LEU A 855 -12.00 -0.49 12.88
CA LEU A 855 -12.39 0.91 12.99
C LEU A 855 -13.53 1.09 13.99
N LEU A 856 -14.46 0.13 14.08
CA LEU A 856 -15.59 0.16 14.99
C LEU A 856 -15.21 -0.24 16.43
N GLU A 857 -14.12 -0.96 16.64
CA GLU A 857 -13.66 -1.38 17.97
C GLU A 857 -13.46 -0.19 18.94
N PRO A 858 -12.80 0.94 18.56
CA PRO A 858 -12.64 2.11 19.44
C PRO A 858 -13.90 3.00 19.55
N VAL A 859 -14.93 2.83 18.72
CA VAL A 859 -16.13 3.70 18.71
C VAL A 859 -16.86 3.75 20.04
N PRO A 860 -17.05 2.64 20.81
CA PRO A 860 -17.65 2.71 22.14
C PRO A 860 -16.86 3.60 23.11
N VAL A 861 -15.51 3.58 23.03
CA VAL A 861 -14.65 4.46 23.84
C VAL A 861 -14.78 5.91 23.41
N MET A 862 -14.85 6.16 22.11
CA MET A 862 -15.13 7.48 21.54
C MET A 862 -16.45 8.04 22.07
N LEU A 863 -17.53 7.27 21.98
CA LEU A 863 -18.85 7.68 22.46
C LEU A 863 -18.86 7.92 23.97
N LEU A 864 -18.20 7.08 24.76
CA LEU A 864 -18.06 7.27 26.18
C LEU A 864 -17.33 8.57 26.51
N LEU A 865 -16.22 8.87 25.84
CA LEU A 865 -15.47 10.10 26.05
C LEU A 865 -16.29 11.33 25.63
N MET A 866 -17.02 11.27 24.51
CA MET A 866 -17.95 12.31 24.10
C MET A 866 -19.04 12.54 25.15
N MET A 867 -19.63 11.47 25.69
CA MET A 867 -20.64 11.57 26.76
C MET A 867 -20.08 12.21 28.04
N ILE A 868 -18.85 11.88 28.42
CA ILE A 868 -18.20 12.48 29.58
C ILE A 868 -17.98 13.98 29.33
N LEU A 869 -17.44 14.38 28.18
CA LEU A 869 -17.21 15.78 27.83
C LEU A 869 -18.53 16.56 27.81
N LEU A 870 -19.56 15.99 27.21
CA LEU A 870 -20.90 16.57 27.16
C LEU A 870 -21.51 16.70 28.57
N MET A 871 -21.37 15.70 29.41
CA MET A 871 -21.93 15.73 30.76
C MET A 871 -21.23 16.77 31.65
N LEU A 872 -19.92 16.94 31.50
CA LEU A 872 -19.16 17.98 32.20
C LEU A 872 -19.63 19.39 31.80
N GLN A 873 -19.99 19.60 30.52
CA GLN A 873 -20.48 20.88 30.00
C GLN A 873 -21.93 21.14 30.41
N LEU A 874 -22.83 20.18 30.12
CA LEU A 874 -24.28 20.38 30.19
C LEU A 874 -24.87 20.16 31.56
N LYS A 875 -24.26 19.31 32.39
CA LYS A 875 -24.71 18.97 33.76
C LYS A 875 -26.15 18.47 33.85
N ASP A 876 -26.74 18.01 32.72
CA ASP A 876 -28.10 17.47 32.63
C ASP A 876 -28.15 16.31 31.63
N ILE A 877 -28.56 15.12 32.10
CA ILE A 877 -28.63 13.90 31.31
C ILE A 877 -29.68 13.98 30.18
N ARG A 878 -30.74 14.78 30.36
CA ARG A 878 -31.77 14.97 29.33
C ARG A 878 -31.22 15.75 28.15
N LYS A 879 -30.41 16.80 28.39
CA LYS A 879 -29.73 17.59 27.38
C LYS A 879 -28.69 16.74 26.64
N LEU A 880 -27.96 15.91 27.39
CA LEU A 880 -27.04 14.92 26.80
C LEU A 880 -27.76 14.02 25.79
N PHE A 881 -28.91 13.45 26.17
CA PHE A 881 -29.68 12.58 25.28
C PHE A 881 -30.20 13.32 24.04
N ILE A 882 -30.66 14.57 24.19
CA ILE A 882 -31.11 15.41 23.07
C ILE A 882 -29.99 15.58 22.05
N ILE A 883 -28.77 15.91 22.48
CA ILE A 883 -27.62 16.09 21.60
C ILE A 883 -27.25 14.78 20.89
N LEU A 884 -27.21 13.67 21.61
CA LEU A 884 -26.90 12.36 21.01
C LEU A 884 -27.92 11.96 19.92
N CYS A 885 -29.19 12.36 20.08
CA CYS A 885 -30.22 12.11 19.06
C CYS A 885 -29.99 12.92 17.78
N THR A 886 -29.18 14.00 17.80
CA THR A 886 -28.90 14.79 16.59
C THR A 886 -27.74 14.22 15.78
N ALA A 887 -26.83 13.44 16.38
CA ALA A 887 -25.66 12.89 15.73
C ALA A 887 -25.99 12.03 14.47
N PRO A 888 -26.98 11.14 14.47
CA PRO A 888 -27.32 10.32 13.30
C PRO A 888 -27.89 11.12 12.12
N LEU A 889 -28.38 12.35 12.34
CA LEU A 889 -29.05 13.15 11.30
C LEU A 889 -28.12 13.42 10.09
N GLY A 890 -26.82 13.51 10.32
CA GLY A 890 -25.84 13.70 9.26
C GLY A 890 -25.79 12.57 8.25
N VAL A 891 -26.01 11.33 8.70
CA VAL A 891 -25.97 10.14 7.83
C VAL A 891 -26.95 10.28 6.65
N THR A 892 -28.09 10.90 6.88
CA THR A 892 -29.06 11.18 5.80
C THR A 892 -28.45 11.98 4.66
N GLY A 893 -27.70 13.03 5.00
CA GLY A 893 -27.01 13.85 4.00
C GLY A 893 -25.86 13.11 3.33
N VAL A 894 -25.15 12.27 4.09
CA VAL A 894 -24.06 11.45 3.55
C VAL A 894 -24.59 10.50 2.47
N MET A 895 -25.61 9.71 2.76
CA MET A 895 -26.13 8.73 1.80
C MET A 895 -26.65 9.40 0.53
N LEU A 896 -27.38 10.50 0.66
CA LEU A 896 -27.84 11.28 -0.49
C LEU A 896 -26.67 11.90 -1.27
N GLY A 897 -25.67 12.42 -0.57
CA GLY A 897 -24.50 13.03 -1.18
C GLY A 897 -23.69 12.01 -1.99
N LEU A 898 -23.40 10.83 -1.43
CA LEU A 898 -22.66 9.78 -2.12
C LEU A 898 -23.39 9.33 -3.41
N ILE A 899 -24.71 9.23 -3.39
CA ILE A 899 -25.49 8.91 -4.59
C ILE A 899 -25.43 10.04 -5.62
N ILE A 900 -25.67 11.30 -5.21
CA ILE A 900 -25.71 12.45 -6.12
C ILE A 900 -24.36 12.66 -6.82
N PHE A 901 -23.27 12.54 -6.08
CA PHE A 901 -21.91 12.73 -6.60
C PHE A 901 -21.29 11.44 -7.15
N ASN A 902 -22.03 10.32 -7.16
CA ASN A 902 -21.56 8.99 -7.57
C ASN A 902 -20.25 8.60 -6.88
N ALA A 903 -20.10 8.99 -5.61
CA ALA A 903 -18.93 8.70 -4.78
C ALA A 903 -19.14 7.35 -4.04
N PRO A 904 -18.14 6.47 -3.97
CA PRO A 904 -18.30 5.19 -3.32
C PRO A 904 -18.31 5.29 -1.79
N LEU A 905 -19.02 4.39 -1.15
CA LEU A 905 -18.93 4.15 0.29
C LEU A 905 -17.75 3.23 0.54
N GLY A 906 -16.67 3.77 1.07
CA GLY A 906 -15.45 3.05 1.38
C GLY A 906 -14.78 3.61 2.61
N PHE A 907 -13.58 3.16 2.91
CA PHE A 907 -12.83 3.54 4.11
C PHE A 907 -12.81 5.05 4.37
N MET A 908 -12.57 5.86 3.34
CA MET A 908 -12.53 7.32 3.48
C MET A 908 -13.90 7.94 3.80
N ALA A 909 -14.99 7.41 3.22
CA ALA A 909 -16.34 7.87 3.53
C ALA A 909 -16.74 7.49 4.97
N GLU A 910 -16.37 6.31 5.43
CA GLU A 910 -16.61 5.85 6.81
C GLU A 910 -15.89 6.75 7.82
N LEU A 911 -14.64 7.15 7.54
CA LEU A 911 -13.92 8.13 8.36
C LEU A 911 -14.64 9.48 8.37
N GLY A 912 -15.17 9.91 7.23
CA GLY A 912 -15.96 11.12 7.11
C GLY A 912 -17.21 11.09 7.97
N ILE A 913 -17.93 9.96 8.04
CA ILE A 913 -19.12 9.78 8.88
C ILE A 913 -18.75 9.88 10.38
N LEU A 914 -17.66 9.26 10.81
CA LEU A 914 -17.20 9.34 12.20
C LEU A 914 -16.84 10.77 12.59
N ALA A 915 -16.08 11.45 11.74
CA ALA A 915 -15.69 12.85 11.93
C ALA A 915 -16.91 13.79 12.00
N LEU A 916 -17.87 13.59 11.09
CA LEU A 916 -19.10 14.35 11.01
C LEU A 916 -19.91 14.28 12.30
N THR A 917 -19.92 13.12 12.98
CA THR A 917 -20.60 12.95 14.27
C THR A 917 -20.09 13.95 15.31
N GLY A 918 -18.77 14.15 15.41
CA GLY A 918 -18.16 15.14 16.30
C GLY A 918 -18.54 16.58 15.95
N ILE A 919 -18.56 16.92 14.65
CA ILE A 919 -18.90 18.26 14.15
C ILE A 919 -20.36 18.61 14.46
N ILE A 920 -21.28 17.67 14.25
CA ILE A 920 -22.71 17.85 14.52
C ILE A 920 -22.96 18.05 16.02
N ILE A 921 -22.35 17.23 16.86
CA ILE A 921 -22.48 17.32 18.31
C ILE A 921 -22.00 18.69 18.80
N ARG A 922 -20.86 19.20 18.27
CA ARG A 922 -20.36 20.54 18.60
C ARG A 922 -21.40 21.65 18.31
N ASN A 923 -22.00 21.62 17.13
CA ASN A 923 -23.01 22.61 16.76
C ASN A 923 -24.25 22.54 17.66
N SER A 924 -24.64 21.34 18.06
CA SER A 924 -25.75 21.07 18.97
C SER A 924 -25.50 21.60 20.39
N VAL A 925 -24.26 21.43 20.90
CA VAL A 925 -23.83 21.98 22.20
C VAL A 925 -23.97 23.50 22.25
N VAL A 926 -23.46 24.18 21.22
CA VAL A 926 -23.51 25.64 21.12
C VAL A 926 -24.92 26.17 21.12
N LEU A 927 -25.88 25.44 20.51
CA LEU A 927 -27.29 25.83 20.51
C LEU A 927 -27.94 25.63 21.87
N ILE A 928 -27.68 24.49 22.54
CA ILE A 928 -28.21 24.24 23.89
C ILE A 928 -27.66 25.22 24.93
N ASP A 929 -26.35 25.54 24.86
CA ASP A 929 -25.75 26.57 25.70
C ASP A 929 -26.44 27.93 25.53
N GLN A 930 -26.82 28.32 24.32
CA GLN A 930 -27.57 29.55 24.09
C GLN A 930 -28.95 29.50 24.72
N ILE A 931 -29.64 28.34 24.67
CA ILE A 931 -30.96 28.19 25.33
C ILE A 931 -30.79 28.39 26.85
N ASP A 932 -29.73 27.83 27.44
CA ASP A 932 -29.44 27.99 28.87
C ASP A 932 -29.16 29.45 29.23
N LEU A 933 -28.42 30.19 28.41
CA LEU A 933 -28.18 31.63 28.61
C LEU A 933 -29.48 32.45 28.59
N HIS A 934 -30.38 32.16 27.69
CA HIS A 934 -31.69 32.85 27.63
C HIS A 934 -32.60 32.49 28.80
N LEU A 935 -32.58 31.24 29.28
CA LEU A 935 -33.29 30.80 30.48
C LEU A 935 -32.77 31.50 31.74
N GLN A 936 -31.44 31.70 31.84
CA GLN A 936 -30.80 32.45 32.94
C GLN A 936 -31.09 33.95 32.88
N ALA A 937 -31.46 34.47 31.71
CA ALA A 937 -31.88 35.85 31.54
C ALA A 937 -33.37 36.07 31.75
N ASP A 938 -34.07 35.14 32.45
CA ASP A 938 -35.50 35.17 32.81
C ASP A 938 -36.47 35.29 31.62
N LYS A 939 -36.07 34.85 30.40
CA LYS A 939 -37.02 34.74 29.26
C LYS A 939 -37.93 33.50 29.45
N SER A 940 -39.15 33.59 28.88
CA SER A 940 -40.03 32.43 28.88
C SER A 940 -39.40 31.19 28.23
N PRO A 941 -39.63 29.95 28.68
CA PRO A 941 -39.04 28.75 28.11
C PRO A 941 -39.28 28.60 26.62
N TRP A 942 -40.46 29.00 26.12
CA TRP A 942 -40.79 28.97 24.70
C TRP A 942 -39.95 29.96 23.90
N GLU A 943 -39.89 31.24 24.36
CA GLU A 943 -39.06 32.24 23.72
C GLU A 943 -37.59 31.93 23.81
N SER A 944 -37.12 31.39 24.92
CA SER A 944 -35.71 30.98 25.10
C SER A 944 -35.28 29.99 24.02
N VAL A 945 -36.06 28.97 23.71
CA VAL A 945 -35.77 28.01 22.64
C VAL A 945 -35.84 28.64 21.26
N LEU A 946 -36.89 29.40 20.99
CA LEU A 946 -37.14 30.03 19.70
C LEU A 946 -36.06 31.09 19.38
N GLU A 947 -35.80 32.01 20.29
CA GLU A 947 -34.79 33.05 20.10
C GLU A 947 -33.39 32.54 20.02
N SER A 948 -33.05 31.48 20.79
CA SER A 948 -31.71 30.86 20.71
C SER A 948 -31.41 30.31 19.33
N ALA A 949 -32.38 29.64 18.71
CA ALA A 949 -32.20 29.13 17.35
C ALA A 949 -32.07 30.26 16.32
N ILE A 950 -32.79 31.38 16.51
CA ILE A 950 -32.69 32.56 15.63
C ILE A 950 -31.32 33.23 15.77
N VAL A 951 -30.83 33.48 17.00
CA VAL A 951 -29.54 34.12 17.26
C VAL A 951 -28.38 33.26 16.77
N ARG A 952 -28.45 31.94 16.94
CA ARG A 952 -27.40 30.99 16.53
C ARG A 952 -27.52 30.58 15.07
N PHE A 953 -28.58 30.94 14.35
CA PHE A 953 -28.71 30.58 12.94
C PHE A 953 -27.51 31.02 12.09
N ARG A 954 -27.17 32.31 12.18
CA ARG A 954 -26.08 32.88 11.36
C ARG A 954 -24.69 32.26 11.70
N PRO A 955 -24.24 32.17 12.95
CA PRO A 955 -22.97 31.53 13.29
C PRO A 955 -22.90 30.07 12.84
N ILE A 956 -23.94 29.27 13.10
CA ILE A 956 -23.98 27.84 12.75
C ILE A 956 -23.96 27.64 11.23
N MET A 957 -24.77 28.41 10.49
CA MET A 957 -24.79 28.33 9.03
C MET A 957 -23.48 28.78 8.42
N LEU A 958 -22.85 29.79 8.98
CA LEU A 958 -21.58 30.30 8.49
C LEU A 958 -20.45 29.28 8.74
N ALA A 959 -20.39 28.68 9.91
CA ALA A 959 -19.44 27.61 10.24
C ALA A 959 -19.61 26.40 9.31
N ALA A 960 -20.85 25.98 9.06
CA ALA A 960 -21.12 24.93 8.10
C ALA A 960 -20.68 25.30 6.67
N LEU A 961 -20.99 26.54 6.23
CA LEU A 961 -20.66 27.02 4.89
C LEU A 961 -19.14 27.13 4.68
N THR A 962 -18.39 27.64 5.66
CA THR A 962 -16.93 27.72 5.60
C THR A 962 -16.30 26.35 5.49
N THR A 963 -16.81 25.36 6.24
CA THR A 963 -16.33 23.97 6.19
C THR A 963 -16.67 23.32 4.84
N ILE A 964 -17.91 23.45 4.35
CA ILE A 964 -18.34 22.87 3.08
C ILE A 964 -17.55 23.45 1.91
N LEU A 965 -17.44 24.77 1.85
CA LEU A 965 -16.73 25.44 0.76
C LEU A 965 -15.21 25.22 0.82
N GLY A 966 -14.65 25.08 2.02
CA GLY A 966 -13.25 24.71 2.22
C GLY A 966 -12.90 23.31 1.73
N LEU A 967 -13.89 22.41 1.66
CA LEU A 967 -13.70 21.04 1.16
C LEU A 967 -13.88 20.91 -0.37
N ILE A 968 -14.37 21.95 -1.07
CA ILE A 968 -14.60 21.88 -2.52
C ILE A 968 -13.36 21.45 -3.30
N PRO A 969 -12.13 21.96 -3.05
CA PRO A 969 -10.95 21.52 -3.77
C PRO A 969 -10.69 20.01 -3.65
N MET A 970 -11.15 19.37 -2.58
CA MET A 970 -10.96 17.92 -2.35
C MET A 970 -11.96 17.06 -3.15
N PHE A 971 -13.01 17.63 -3.74
CA PHE A 971 -13.99 16.86 -4.53
C PHE A 971 -13.40 16.31 -5.83
N THR A 972 -12.37 16.94 -6.35
CA THR A 972 -11.65 16.48 -7.55
C THR A 972 -10.59 15.43 -7.26
N SER A 973 -10.17 15.29 -6.01
CA SER A 973 -9.15 14.32 -5.60
C SER A 973 -9.76 12.92 -5.43
N PRO A 974 -9.36 11.91 -6.20
CA PRO A 974 -9.92 10.56 -6.08
C PRO A 974 -9.82 9.97 -4.66
N PHE A 975 -8.73 10.25 -3.95
CA PHE A 975 -8.53 9.77 -2.58
C PHE A 975 -9.49 10.42 -1.57
N TRP A 976 -9.71 11.74 -1.67
CA TRP A 976 -10.47 12.51 -0.69
C TRP A 976 -11.94 12.69 -1.05
N ASN A 977 -12.32 12.46 -2.30
CA ASN A 977 -13.66 12.72 -2.81
C ASN A 977 -14.77 12.17 -1.90
N SER A 978 -14.73 10.88 -1.60
CA SER A 978 -15.76 10.22 -0.80
C SER A 978 -15.88 10.81 0.61
N MET A 979 -14.76 11.15 1.26
CA MET A 979 -14.75 11.78 2.58
C MET A 979 -15.25 13.22 2.51
N ALA A 980 -14.81 14.00 1.53
CA ALA A 980 -15.22 15.39 1.34
C ALA A 980 -16.72 15.49 1.06
N VAL A 981 -17.25 14.62 0.19
CA VAL A 981 -18.69 14.51 -0.10
C VAL A 981 -19.47 14.11 1.16
N ALA A 982 -18.98 13.09 1.90
CA ALA A 982 -19.62 12.65 3.14
C ALA A 982 -19.72 13.79 4.17
N ILE A 983 -18.61 14.50 4.43
CA ILE A 983 -18.61 15.61 5.38
C ILE A 983 -19.45 16.77 4.87
N ALA A 984 -19.29 17.21 3.62
CA ALA A 984 -19.99 18.38 3.09
C ALA A 984 -21.50 18.17 2.99
N CYS A 985 -21.96 17.08 2.40
CA CYS A 985 -23.38 16.78 2.28
C CYS A 985 -24.01 16.40 3.62
N GLY A 986 -23.28 15.62 4.42
CA GLY A 986 -23.72 15.28 5.77
C GLY A 986 -23.86 16.48 6.67
N LEU A 987 -22.88 17.41 6.66
CA LEU A 987 -22.93 18.66 7.44
C LEU A 987 -24.04 19.59 6.93
N SER A 988 -24.26 19.67 5.62
CA SER A 988 -25.36 20.47 5.04
C SER A 988 -26.72 20.02 5.56
N ALA A 989 -27.00 18.72 5.45
CA ALA A 989 -28.27 18.15 5.93
C ALA A 989 -28.39 18.26 7.46
N ALA A 990 -27.32 17.90 8.18
CA ALA A 990 -27.30 17.94 9.64
C ALA A 990 -27.53 19.37 10.19
N THR A 991 -26.90 20.37 9.59
CA THR A 991 -27.03 21.76 10.05
C THR A 991 -28.45 22.24 9.90
N LEU A 992 -29.12 21.99 8.76
CA LEU A 992 -30.51 22.34 8.53
C LEU A 992 -31.43 21.59 9.48
N LEU A 993 -31.21 20.28 9.64
CA LEU A 993 -32.03 19.46 10.52
C LEU A 993 -31.81 19.83 11.99
N THR A 994 -30.59 20.07 12.44
CA THR A 994 -30.31 20.44 13.84
C THR A 994 -30.95 21.76 14.21
N LEU A 995 -30.92 22.77 13.35
CA LEU A 995 -31.57 24.08 13.61
C LEU A 995 -33.11 24.00 13.77
N ILE A 996 -33.73 22.95 13.26
CA ILE A 996 -35.20 22.73 13.35
C ILE A 996 -35.50 21.63 14.36
N VAL A 997 -34.85 20.49 14.26
CA VAL A 997 -35.18 19.27 15.02
C VAL A 997 -34.71 19.35 16.47
N LEU A 998 -33.54 19.93 16.76
CA LEU A 998 -33.05 20.03 18.13
C LEU A 998 -33.96 20.89 19.02
N PRO A 999 -34.42 22.10 18.61
CA PRO A 999 -35.41 22.86 19.35
C PRO A 999 -36.73 22.10 19.56
N VAL A 1000 -37.19 21.33 18.58
CA VAL A 1000 -38.41 20.51 18.66
C VAL A 1000 -38.20 19.37 19.67
N ILE A 1001 -37.10 18.64 19.62
CA ILE A 1001 -36.80 17.57 20.61
C ILE A 1001 -36.65 18.17 22.00
N TYR A 1002 -35.99 19.34 22.14
CA TYR A 1002 -35.84 20.03 23.41
C TYR A 1002 -37.21 20.41 23.99
N ALA A 1003 -38.09 21.03 23.19
CA ALA A 1003 -39.46 21.38 23.61
C ALA A 1003 -40.29 20.14 23.98
N ALA A 1004 -40.10 19.01 23.25
CA ALA A 1004 -40.79 17.76 23.55
C ALA A 1004 -40.35 17.13 24.88
N VAL A 1005 -39.04 17.07 25.13
CA VAL A 1005 -38.44 16.45 26.35
C VAL A 1005 -38.76 17.29 27.60
N PHE A 1006 -38.67 18.61 27.50
CA PHE A 1006 -38.96 19.52 28.61
C PHE A 1006 -40.43 19.93 28.68
N LYS A 1007 -41.30 19.41 27.77
CA LYS A 1007 -42.75 19.66 27.71
C LYS A 1007 -43.11 21.14 27.64
N ILE A 1008 -42.32 21.91 26.90
CA ILE A 1008 -42.52 23.35 26.69
C ILE A 1008 -43.72 23.57 25.78
N LYS A 1009 -44.64 24.43 26.21
CA LYS A 1009 -45.82 24.83 25.42
C LYS A 1009 -45.77 26.33 25.14
N PRO A 1010 -46.37 26.82 24.05
CA PRO A 1010 -46.57 28.25 23.86
C PRO A 1010 -47.43 28.81 25.00
N GLU A 1011 -47.06 29.98 25.49
CA GLU A 1011 -47.88 30.75 26.42
C GLU A 1011 -49.08 31.37 25.74
#